data_b2dd1cb4a35f2f16111b22c07a3e3e40
#
_entry.id   b2dd1cb4a35f2f16111b22c07a3e3e40
#
_cell.length_a   1.000
_cell.length_b   1.000
_cell.length_c   1.000
_cell.angle_alpha   90.00
_cell.angle_beta   90.00
_cell.angle_gamma   90.00
#
_symmetry.space_group_name_H-M   'P 1'
#
loop_
_entity.id
_entity.type
_entity.pdbx_description
1 polymer ?
#
loop_
_entity_poly.entity_id
_entity_poly.type
_entity_poly.pdbx_seq_one_letter_code
_entity_poly.pdbx_strand_id
1 'polypeptide(L)'
;MTKTILAEESRGFSLTDDWKWKYHPGDNNQWAEPGYDDHLWENIYFSNDIRNIMKTNWHKVGWFRCHFRIEKTLQGKPAVLYIQHLGASEVFLNGRPIHRIGQIKTSIPVKETLEPMRWKAFTFDYLSRQVIAVRYFNDSTVSQQRMGFNIGFFLLFMDFDKSLSGISRRAILFTKYETLLTAIPLILALLHLLLFLFYPRLKENLFYSFCLIGFAAFFYTIMNRYTASDPGEMIFYFRIGPILNTLTISFLLLTSYSIVYEKIPKRYLYFIVSAVAIGAWGAFKPLGLINVGLFLFTTLLILESLRIFIRHWPRKKQDIWIILIGIITLAVLSVYQVGDVIVEMIAYHMTEPPRSFYRVHTYGGSVFIICMSIYLSFHFSRINRNLETKLVQVKELSEKNLLQERQTRQLEIARRLLEAENERKSKELEEARKLQLSMLPEKVPQRPDLEIDVFMKTAAEVGGDYYDFHIGKDGTLTAVIGDATGHGMKAGTMVTAVKSLFGTYNESLNIPKFFNNCTKIIKGMNLGHLYMAMMILQIKKNKIIASTAGMPPALISREKSQTVDEIFIKGPPLGGFVNFSYQQRETKIGKGDILLLMSDGFPELFNQKDEMLGMTRVKKIFRETVNESPGDIIASLNEAGERWSSGRIQEDDITFLVIKWK
;
A
#
# COMPACT_ATOMS: atom_id res chain seq x y z
N MET A 1 19.89 -1.03 83.71
CA MET A 1 21.28 -0.52 83.49
C MET A 1 21.20 0.61 82.46
N THR A 2 21.84 1.74 82.70
CA THR A 2 21.88 2.89 81.77
C THR A 2 22.91 2.55 80.68
N LYS A 3 22.49 2.38 79.46
CA LYS A 3 23.35 2.06 78.30
C LYS A 3 24.29 3.26 77.97
N THR A 4 25.53 2.97 77.57
CA THR A 4 26.52 4.00 77.24
C THR A 4 26.68 4.08 75.72
N ILE A 5 26.64 5.29 75.16
CA ILE A 5 26.91 5.55 73.78
C ILE A 5 28.42 5.71 73.56
N LEU A 6 28.99 4.88 72.74
CA LEU A 6 30.41 4.88 72.40
C LEU A 6 30.69 5.78 71.18
N ALA A 7 31.87 6.33 71.09
CA ALA A 7 32.26 7.15 69.93
C ALA A 7 32.24 6.38 68.61
N GLU A 8 32.49 5.08 68.64
CA GLU A 8 32.41 4.20 67.45
C GLU A 8 30.99 4.03 66.95
N GLU A 9 29.97 4.10 67.86
CA GLU A 9 28.55 4.05 67.51
C GLU A 9 28.06 5.40 66.96
N SER A 10 28.87 6.44 66.95
CA SER A 10 28.52 7.78 66.42
C SER A 10 28.20 7.81 64.92
N ARG A 11 28.29 6.67 64.20
CA ARG A 11 27.83 6.53 62.79
C ARG A 11 26.34 6.69 62.64
N GLY A 12 25.59 6.70 63.72
CA GLY A 12 24.13 6.80 63.81
C GLY A 12 23.59 5.67 64.66
N PHE A 13 23.03 6.03 65.81
CA PHE A 13 22.39 5.07 66.68
C PHE A 13 20.93 5.53 66.95
N SER A 14 20.02 4.55 66.82
CA SER A 14 18.61 4.77 67.14
C SER A 14 18.43 4.70 68.65
N LEU A 15 17.82 5.74 69.21
CA LEU A 15 17.37 5.73 70.56
C LEU A 15 16.03 5.06 70.76
N THR A 16 15.31 4.81 69.65
CA THR A 16 14.00 4.15 69.68
C THR A 16 14.10 2.65 69.51
N ASP A 17 15.25 2.13 69.03
CA ASP A 17 15.48 0.70 68.90
C ASP A 17 16.25 0.19 70.10
N ASP A 18 15.76 -0.85 70.83
CA ASP A 18 16.40 -1.51 71.98
C ASP A 18 16.73 -0.63 73.19
N TRP A 19 16.19 0.56 73.31
CA TRP A 19 16.35 1.46 74.47
C TRP A 19 15.12 1.43 75.36
N LYS A 20 15.34 1.46 76.66
CA LYS A 20 14.30 1.55 77.67
C LYS A 20 13.91 2.99 77.87
N TRP A 21 12.67 3.31 77.51
CA TRP A 21 12.07 4.61 77.75
C TRP A 21 11.09 4.55 78.89
N LYS A 22 10.85 5.70 79.49
CA LYS A 22 9.80 5.91 80.45
C LYS A 22 8.69 6.77 79.85
N TYR A 23 7.43 6.38 80.05
CA TYR A 23 6.28 7.06 79.51
C TYR A 23 5.35 7.53 80.61
N HIS A 24 4.78 8.74 80.43
CA HIS A 24 3.75 9.27 81.30
C HIS A 24 2.70 10.01 80.45
N PRO A 25 1.40 9.73 80.56
CA PRO A 25 0.34 10.49 79.93
C PRO A 25 0.15 11.84 80.61
N GLY A 26 -0.23 12.87 79.84
CA GLY A 26 -0.46 14.19 80.33
C GLY A 26 0.58 15.22 79.92
N ASP A 27 0.52 16.41 80.48
CA ASP A 27 1.29 17.55 80.04
C ASP A 27 1.80 18.41 81.22
N ASN A 28 3.10 18.35 81.50
CA ASN A 28 3.79 19.17 82.48
C ASN A 28 5.21 19.49 82.06
N ASN A 29 5.55 20.77 81.89
CA ASN A 29 6.86 21.19 81.45
C ASN A 29 7.99 20.85 82.42
N GLN A 30 7.72 20.64 83.73
CA GLN A 30 8.74 20.17 84.67
C GLN A 30 9.30 18.79 84.34
N TRP A 31 8.59 18.01 83.53
CA TRP A 31 9.04 16.72 83.09
C TRP A 31 10.22 16.76 82.11
N ALA A 32 10.59 17.92 81.64
CA ALA A 32 11.79 18.13 80.85
C ALA A 32 13.07 18.17 81.71
N GLU A 33 12.94 18.51 82.98
CA GLU A 33 14.08 18.74 83.86
C GLU A 33 14.87 17.45 84.16
N PRO A 34 16.22 17.49 84.14
CA PRO A 34 17.04 16.31 84.30
C PRO A 34 16.92 15.68 85.68
N GLY A 35 16.66 16.51 86.71
CA GLY A 35 16.48 16.09 88.11
C GLY A 35 15.10 15.59 88.46
N TYR A 36 14.14 15.60 87.53
CA TYR A 36 12.79 15.14 87.79
C TYR A 36 12.78 13.60 88.07
N ASP A 37 12.10 13.19 89.13
CA ASP A 37 12.01 11.79 89.52
C ASP A 37 10.92 11.06 88.69
N ASP A 38 11.36 10.22 87.80
CA ASP A 38 10.53 9.47 86.88
C ASP A 38 10.42 7.98 87.22
N HIS A 39 10.70 7.61 88.50
CA HIS A 39 10.71 6.21 88.93
C HIS A 39 9.34 5.50 88.84
N LEU A 40 8.26 6.25 88.94
CA LEU A 40 6.89 5.77 88.86
C LEU A 40 6.36 5.68 87.40
N TRP A 41 7.15 6.18 86.42
CA TRP A 41 6.70 6.17 85.06
C TRP A 41 6.75 4.77 84.46
N GLU A 42 5.82 4.47 83.50
CA GLU A 42 5.77 3.22 82.81
C GLU A 42 7.02 2.97 81.97
N ASN A 43 7.63 1.76 82.08
CA ASN A 43 8.76 1.41 81.22
C ASN A 43 8.30 0.84 79.92
N ILE A 44 8.78 1.38 78.83
CA ILE A 44 8.43 1.01 77.47
C ILE A 44 9.61 0.75 76.57
N TYR A 45 9.41 -0.11 75.55
CA TYR A 45 10.29 -0.29 74.41
C TYR A 45 9.55 0.17 73.14
N PHE A 46 10.11 1.15 72.43
CA PHE A 46 9.40 1.76 71.27
C PHE A 46 9.02 0.77 70.19
N SER A 47 9.87 -0.24 69.93
CA SER A 47 9.60 -1.24 68.91
C SER A 47 8.35 -2.11 69.16
N ASN A 48 8.00 -2.34 70.43
CA ASN A 48 6.90 -3.26 70.79
C ASN A 48 5.72 -2.61 71.50
N ASP A 49 6.03 -1.61 72.38
CA ASP A 49 4.99 -1.16 73.37
C ASP A 49 4.26 0.10 72.92
N ILE A 50 4.87 0.95 72.11
CA ILE A 50 4.27 2.25 71.75
C ILE A 50 2.92 2.09 71.02
N ARG A 51 2.78 1.06 70.22
CA ARG A 51 1.49 0.75 69.53
C ARG A 51 0.40 0.36 70.51
N ASN A 52 0.75 -0.35 71.54
CA ASN A 52 -0.22 -0.80 72.55
C ASN A 52 -0.62 0.37 73.40
N ILE A 53 0.30 1.20 73.87
CA ILE A 53 0.02 2.42 74.64
C ILE A 53 -0.89 3.37 73.86
N MET A 54 -0.58 3.58 72.58
CA MET A 54 -1.37 4.47 71.71
C MET A 54 -2.79 3.94 71.43
N LYS A 55 -3.03 2.66 71.55
CA LYS A 55 -4.38 2.06 71.40
C LYS A 55 -5.18 2.08 72.67
N THR A 56 -4.56 2.00 73.84
CA THR A 56 -5.24 1.78 75.09
C THR A 56 -5.23 2.99 76.06
N ASN A 57 -4.15 3.77 76.10
CA ASN A 57 -3.91 4.81 77.12
C ASN A 57 -3.43 6.17 76.59
N TRP A 58 -3.66 6.46 75.27
CA TRP A 58 -3.21 7.68 74.66
C TRP A 58 -4.16 8.85 74.90
N HIS A 59 -3.69 9.91 75.57
CA HIS A 59 -4.47 11.10 75.94
C HIS A 59 -4.12 12.33 75.09
N LYS A 60 -3.78 12.15 73.79
CA LYS A 60 -3.35 13.20 72.86
C LYS A 60 -1.98 13.80 73.12
N VAL A 61 -1.56 13.97 74.39
CA VAL A 61 -0.21 14.41 74.79
C VAL A 61 0.40 13.39 75.72
N GLY A 62 1.67 13.10 75.55
CA GLY A 62 2.43 12.25 76.43
C GLY A 62 3.92 12.64 76.46
N TRP A 63 4.57 12.34 77.53
CA TRP A 63 5.97 12.55 77.69
C TRP A 63 6.71 11.23 77.75
N PHE A 64 7.86 11.24 77.07
CA PHE A 64 8.76 10.12 77.00
C PHE A 64 10.12 10.56 77.48
N ARG A 65 10.77 9.80 78.37
CA ARG A 65 12.10 10.07 78.91
C ARG A 65 13.03 8.88 78.73
N CYS A 66 14.29 9.18 78.29
CA CYS A 66 15.31 8.16 78.18
C CYS A 66 16.60 8.64 78.84
N HIS A 67 17.14 7.83 79.74
CA HIS A 67 18.39 8.05 80.45
C HIS A 67 19.51 7.30 79.75
N PHE A 68 20.59 7.97 79.41
CA PHE A 68 21.74 7.38 78.74
C PHE A 68 23.06 7.97 79.20
N ARG A 69 24.17 7.26 78.98
CA ARG A 69 25.50 7.79 79.18
C ARG A 69 26.16 8.03 77.84
N ILE A 70 27.06 9.03 77.79
CA ILE A 70 27.90 9.26 76.65
C ILE A 70 29.36 9.12 77.02
N GLU A 71 30.15 8.67 76.11
CA GLU A 71 31.60 8.57 76.24
C GLU A 71 32.18 9.98 76.38
N LYS A 72 33.26 10.10 77.16
CA LYS A 72 33.94 11.40 77.44
C LYS A 72 34.34 12.12 76.12
N THR A 73 34.67 11.37 75.10
CA THR A 73 35.02 11.84 73.78
C THR A 73 33.87 12.53 73.01
N LEU A 74 32.64 12.32 73.40
CA LEU A 74 31.42 12.92 72.79
C LEU A 74 30.93 14.14 73.55
N GLN A 75 31.42 14.34 74.78
CA GLN A 75 31.00 15.50 75.60
C GLN A 75 31.45 16.82 74.97
N GLY A 76 30.56 17.81 74.89
CA GLY A 76 30.82 19.07 74.27
C GLY A 76 30.92 19.02 72.74
N LYS A 77 30.74 17.87 72.09
CA LYS A 77 30.79 17.77 70.61
C LYS A 77 29.45 18.04 70.00
N PRO A 78 29.47 18.62 68.80
CA PRO A 78 28.25 18.76 68.00
C PRO A 78 27.79 17.39 67.48
N ALA A 79 26.46 17.20 67.49
CA ALA A 79 25.79 16.04 66.95
C ALA A 79 24.53 16.48 66.20
N VAL A 80 23.97 15.57 65.40
CA VAL A 80 22.70 15.80 64.68
C VAL A 80 21.65 14.89 65.28
N LEU A 81 20.54 15.50 65.67
CA LEU A 81 19.30 14.82 65.99
C LEU A 81 18.47 14.67 64.74
N TYR A 82 18.12 13.43 64.43
CA TYR A 82 17.08 13.11 63.45
C TYR A 82 15.83 12.63 64.21
N ILE A 83 14.72 13.27 63.94
CA ILE A 83 13.45 12.83 64.46
C ILE A 83 12.42 12.72 63.33
N GLN A 84 11.69 11.61 63.28
CA GLN A 84 10.60 11.36 62.35
C GLN A 84 9.37 11.00 63.17
N HIS A 85 8.28 11.73 62.97
CA HIS A 85 7.01 11.44 63.61
C HIS A 85 5.83 12.04 62.86
N LEU A 86 4.62 11.64 63.28
CA LEU A 86 3.35 12.29 62.92
C LEU A 86 2.85 13.06 64.15
N GLY A 87 2.44 14.31 63.98
CA GLY A 87 1.93 15.14 65.05
C GLY A 87 2.89 16.32 65.38
N ALA A 88 2.96 16.67 66.66
CA ALA A 88 3.87 17.72 67.15
C ALA A 88 4.79 17.16 68.23
N SER A 89 6.02 17.65 68.30
CA SER A 89 6.94 17.25 69.37
C SER A 89 7.85 18.39 69.80
N GLU A 90 8.25 18.35 71.06
CA GLU A 90 9.32 19.16 71.64
C GLU A 90 10.33 18.19 72.26
N VAL A 91 11.60 18.32 71.85
CA VAL A 91 12.69 17.47 72.31
C VAL A 91 13.62 18.30 73.21
N PHE A 92 13.85 17.79 74.42
CA PHE A 92 14.71 18.42 75.40
C PHE A 92 15.91 17.50 75.72
N LEU A 93 17.09 18.09 75.81
CA LEU A 93 18.28 17.41 76.30
C LEU A 93 18.65 18.10 77.61
N ASN A 94 18.66 17.36 78.72
CA ASN A 94 18.96 17.84 80.06
C ASN A 94 18.14 19.10 80.43
N GLY A 95 16.82 19.16 80.10
CA GLY A 95 15.95 20.29 80.33
C GLY A 95 15.99 21.41 79.28
N ARG A 96 17.04 21.45 78.44
CA ARG A 96 17.20 22.44 77.39
C ARG A 96 16.47 21.99 76.12
N PRO A 97 15.61 22.80 75.52
CA PRO A 97 14.96 22.47 74.28
C PRO A 97 15.95 22.43 73.12
N ILE A 98 16.10 21.32 72.44
CA ILE A 98 16.98 21.14 71.31
C ILE A 98 16.25 21.08 69.99
N HIS A 99 14.98 20.68 70.02
CA HIS A 99 14.20 20.59 68.77
C HIS A 99 12.70 20.79 69.06
N ARG A 100 11.98 21.46 68.12
CA ARG A 100 10.52 21.60 68.17
C ARG A 100 9.99 21.41 66.76
N ILE A 101 8.95 20.54 66.64
CA ILE A 101 8.21 20.30 65.42
C ILE A 101 6.72 20.52 65.73
N GLY A 102 6.08 21.40 64.97
CA GLY A 102 4.69 21.78 65.20
C GLY A 102 4.53 22.67 66.45
N GLN A 103 3.30 22.86 66.88
CA GLN A 103 2.95 23.61 68.10
C GLN A 103 2.02 22.71 68.96
N ILE A 104 2.41 22.49 70.19
CA ILE A 104 1.56 21.78 71.18
C ILE A 104 0.84 22.86 71.99
N LYS A 105 -0.48 23.08 71.71
CA LYS A 105 -1.34 24.01 72.48
C LYS A 105 -2.49 23.20 73.05
N THR A 106 -2.73 23.32 74.32
CA THR A 106 -3.75 22.58 75.08
C THR A 106 -5.19 23.00 74.76
N SER A 107 -5.42 24.11 74.05
CA SER A 107 -6.76 24.71 73.93
C SER A 107 -7.26 25.00 72.50
N ILE A 108 -6.56 24.63 71.45
CA ILE A 108 -6.98 24.90 70.05
C ILE A 108 -6.50 23.76 69.17
N PRO A 109 -7.22 23.41 68.03
CA PRO A 109 -6.72 22.40 67.14
C PRO A 109 -5.30 22.72 66.67
N VAL A 110 -4.38 21.85 67.02
CA VAL A 110 -2.95 21.94 66.75
C VAL A 110 -2.77 21.84 65.26
N LYS A 111 -2.06 22.76 64.64
CA LYS A 111 -1.59 22.58 63.29
C LYS A 111 -0.56 21.45 63.31
N GLU A 112 -1.03 20.25 63.01
CA GLU A 112 -0.17 19.08 62.84
C GLU A 112 0.76 19.37 61.70
N THR A 113 2.05 19.31 61.92
CA THR A 113 3.08 19.41 60.88
C THR A 113 3.68 18.02 60.70
N LEU A 114 3.51 17.46 59.53
CA LEU A 114 4.29 16.37 59.05
C LEU A 114 5.57 16.99 58.49
N GLU A 115 6.59 17.12 59.31
CA GLU A 115 7.90 17.50 58.81
C GLU A 115 8.70 16.23 58.52
N PRO A 116 8.79 15.82 57.24
CA PRO A 116 9.60 14.69 56.88
C PRO A 116 11.05 15.04 57.09
N MET A 117 11.74 14.30 57.91
CA MET A 117 13.19 14.34 58.09
C MET A 117 13.78 15.73 58.50
N ARG A 118 13.48 16.22 59.70
CA ARG A 118 14.26 17.36 60.21
C ARG A 118 15.48 16.90 60.96
N TRP A 119 16.60 17.39 60.47
CA TRP A 119 17.89 17.30 61.08
C TRP A 119 18.13 18.54 61.92
N LYS A 120 18.46 18.39 63.20
CA LYS A 120 18.78 19.52 64.05
C LYS A 120 20.15 19.29 64.65
N ALA A 121 21.03 20.23 64.39
CA ALA A 121 22.32 20.26 65.08
C ALA A 121 22.13 20.66 66.54
N PHE A 122 22.78 20.00 67.44
CA PHE A 122 22.84 20.29 68.86
C PHE A 122 24.22 19.93 69.37
N THR A 123 24.52 20.31 70.64
CA THR A 123 25.79 19.97 71.30
C THR A 123 25.48 19.17 72.55
N PHE A 124 26.14 18.08 72.74
CA PHE A 124 26.08 17.32 73.98
C PHE A 124 26.65 18.11 75.11
N ASP A 125 26.01 18.06 76.29
CA ASP A 125 26.52 18.71 77.49
C ASP A 125 27.78 17.96 78.00
N TYR A 126 28.57 18.64 78.82
CA TYR A 126 29.78 18.08 79.43
C TYR A 126 29.48 17.08 80.57
N LEU A 127 28.26 16.53 80.63
CA LEU A 127 27.81 15.54 81.60
C LEU A 127 27.92 14.12 81.02
N SER A 128 28.42 13.19 81.88
CA SER A 128 28.50 11.76 81.42
C SER A 128 27.10 11.11 81.38
N ARG A 129 26.17 11.57 82.18
CA ARG A 129 24.79 11.13 82.17
C ARG A 129 23.94 12.18 81.51
N GLN A 130 23.14 11.76 80.52
CA GLN A 130 22.24 12.64 79.72
C GLN A 130 20.82 12.12 79.91
N VAL A 131 19.87 13.09 79.85
CA VAL A 131 18.43 12.77 79.80
C VAL A 131 17.84 13.42 78.59
N ILE A 132 17.27 12.64 77.72
CA ILE A 132 16.41 13.14 76.65
C ILE A 132 14.93 12.98 77.04
N ALA A 133 14.19 14.09 76.93
CA ALA A 133 12.77 14.10 77.16
C ALA A 133 12.04 14.52 75.89
N VAL A 134 11.01 13.86 75.51
CA VAL A 134 10.21 14.16 74.30
C VAL A 134 8.76 14.38 74.76
N ARG A 135 8.31 15.59 74.57
CA ARG A 135 6.86 15.94 74.69
C ARG A 135 6.28 15.69 73.35
N TYR A 136 5.34 14.72 73.20
CA TYR A 136 4.78 14.32 71.95
C TYR A 136 3.24 14.47 71.97
N PHE A 137 2.73 15.13 70.93
CA PHE A 137 1.31 15.30 70.67
C PHE A 137 0.93 14.57 69.38
N ASN A 138 -0.11 13.80 69.43
CA ASN A 138 -0.74 13.26 68.25
C ASN A 138 -2.27 13.12 68.51
N ASP A 139 -3.05 13.88 67.77
CA ASP A 139 -4.51 13.70 67.75
C ASP A 139 -4.82 12.60 66.74
N SER A 140 -4.77 11.37 67.20
CA SER A 140 -4.99 10.20 66.36
C SER A 140 -6.43 10.10 65.88
N THR A 141 -6.93 11.17 65.27
CA THR A 141 -8.18 11.10 64.57
C THR A 141 -8.07 10.05 63.46
N VAL A 142 -9.11 9.34 63.30
CA VAL A 142 -9.39 8.18 62.43
C VAL A 142 -8.78 8.25 61.03
N SER A 143 -8.37 9.44 60.54
CA SER A 143 -7.76 9.63 59.23
C SER A 143 -6.31 9.17 59.15
N GLN A 144 -5.51 9.29 60.21
CA GLN A 144 -4.08 8.92 60.23
C GLN A 144 -3.94 7.38 60.38
N GLN A 145 -4.73 6.76 61.24
CA GLN A 145 -4.78 5.30 61.34
C GLN A 145 -5.29 4.62 60.04
N ARG A 146 -6.17 5.31 59.31
CA ARG A 146 -6.63 4.83 58.00
C ARG A 146 -5.57 4.94 56.91
N MET A 147 -4.53 5.77 57.06
CA MET A 147 -3.44 5.95 56.09
C MET A 147 -2.25 5.01 56.36
N GLY A 148 -2.28 4.19 57.40
CA GLY A 148 -1.25 3.18 57.68
C GLY A 148 0.05 3.74 58.25
N PHE A 149 0.08 5.01 58.70
CA PHE A 149 1.27 5.57 59.36
C PHE A 149 1.35 5.08 60.82
N ASN A 150 2.55 4.66 61.23
CA ASN A 150 2.80 4.29 62.63
C ASN A 150 2.71 5.55 63.52
N ILE A 151 1.93 5.47 64.56
CA ILE A 151 1.83 6.48 65.59
C ILE A 151 3.10 6.34 66.48
N GLY A 152 3.71 7.45 66.83
CA GLY A 152 4.95 7.52 67.60
C GLY A 152 6.02 8.35 66.92
N PHE A 153 7.19 8.30 67.44
CA PHE A 153 8.34 8.95 66.85
C PHE A 153 9.54 8.00 66.74
N PHE A 154 10.36 8.23 65.74
CA PHE A 154 11.68 7.59 65.58
C PHE A 154 12.72 8.63 65.84
N LEU A 155 13.73 8.32 66.66
CA LEU A 155 14.74 9.27 67.09
C LEU A 155 16.13 8.64 66.91
N LEU A 156 17.01 9.39 66.18
CA LEU A 156 18.33 8.91 65.82
C LEU A 156 19.35 10.04 66.09
N PHE A 157 20.45 9.71 66.77
CA PHE A 157 21.61 10.59 66.85
C PHE A 157 22.63 10.17 65.82
N MET A 158 23.31 11.19 65.24
CA MET A 158 24.38 10.97 64.24
C MET A 158 25.50 11.99 64.44
N ASP A 159 26.70 11.56 64.02
CA ASP A 159 27.83 12.44 63.93
C ASP A 159 27.57 13.64 63.01
N PHE A 160 27.98 14.84 63.45
CA PHE A 160 27.67 16.10 62.75
C PHE A 160 28.28 16.12 61.35
N ASP A 161 29.59 15.86 61.21
CA ASP A 161 30.32 16.02 59.95
C ASP A 161 29.87 14.95 58.92
N LYS A 162 29.72 13.70 59.40
CA LYS A 162 29.20 12.63 58.54
C LYS A 162 27.75 12.88 58.11
N SER A 163 26.95 13.43 59.01
CA SER A 163 25.56 13.78 58.70
C SER A 163 25.47 14.90 57.67
N LEU A 164 26.24 15.98 57.86
CA LEU A 164 26.25 17.11 56.96
C LEU A 164 26.67 16.68 55.52
N SER A 165 27.77 15.92 55.44
CA SER A 165 28.24 15.42 54.14
C SER A 165 27.23 14.41 53.53
N GLY A 166 26.63 13.56 54.32
CA GLY A 166 25.63 12.59 53.93
C GLY A 166 24.33 13.25 53.45
N ILE A 167 23.86 14.30 54.18
CA ILE A 167 22.67 15.05 53.81
C ILE A 167 22.92 15.82 52.51
N SER A 168 24.03 16.52 52.40
CA SER A 168 24.38 17.26 51.19
C SER A 168 24.49 16.34 49.98
N ARG A 169 25.20 15.23 50.11
CA ARG A 169 25.32 14.23 49.05
C ARG A 169 23.97 13.64 48.65
N ARG A 170 23.10 13.30 49.61
CA ARG A 170 21.76 12.81 49.35
C ARG A 170 20.89 13.85 48.65
N ALA A 171 20.91 15.10 49.07
CA ALA A 171 20.17 16.20 48.44
C ALA A 171 20.60 16.38 46.98
N ILE A 172 21.92 16.42 46.73
CA ILE A 172 22.46 16.54 45.36
C ILE A 172 22.03 15.35 44.49
N LEU A 173 22.19 14.13 44.99
CA LEU A 173 21.77 12.93 44.25
C LEU A 173 20.27 12.92 44.01
N PHE A 174 19.49 13.30 45.04
CA PHE A 174 18.03 13.35 44.92
C PHE A 174 17.57 14.33 43.82
N THR A 175 18.12 15.57 43.85
CA THR A 175 17.83 16.58 42.84
C THR A 175 18.24 16.10 41.43
N LYS A 176 19.42 15.50 41.31
CA LYS A 176 19.87 14.95 40.03
C LYS A 176 18.91 13.86 39.49
N TYR A 177 18.52 12.91 40.36
CA TYR A 177 17.59 11.85 39.95
C TYR A 177 16.20 12.38 39.62
N GLU A 178 15.69 13.32 40.40
CA GLU A 178 14.41 13.98 40.15
C GLU A 178 14.40 14.66 38.78
N THR A 179 15.42 15.50 38.54
CA THR A 179 15.55 16.19 37.25
C THR A 179 15.63 15.20 36.08
N LEU A 180 16.42 14.13 36.21
CA LEU A 180 16.62 13.15 35.16
C LEU A 180 15.33 12.37 34.88
N LEU A 181 14.63 11.93 35.94
CA LEU A 181 13.45 11.07 35.82
C LEU A 181 12.18 11.84 35.44
N THR A 182 12.15 13.16 35.59
CA THR A 182 11.03 14.00 35.18
C THR A 182 11.28 14.70 33.86
N ALA A 183 12.45 15.34 33.68
CA ALA A 183 12.74 16.13 32.49
C ALA A 183 12.90 15.28 31.23
N ILE A 184 13.61 14.15 31.30
CA ILE A 184 13.82 13.29 30.12
C ILE A 184 12.49 12.76 29.56
N PRO A 185 11.59 12.14 30.36
CA PRO A 185 10.30 11.72 29.84
C PRO A 185 9.45 12.88 29.29
N LEU A 186 9.50 14.08 29.88
CA LEU A 186 8.76 15.23 29.36
C LEU A 186 9.30 15.71 28.01
N ILE A 187 10.62 15.77 27.83
CA ILE A 187 11.23 16.12 26.53
C ILE A 187 10.86 15.08 25.46
N LEU A 188 10.95 13.79 25.81
CA LEU A 188 10.53 12.72 24.90
C LEU A 188 9.03 12.77 24.60
N ALA A 189 8.20 13.11 25.60
CA ALA A 189 6.76 13.27 25.42
C ALA A 189 6.45 14.38 24.41
N LEU A 190 7.13 15.52 24.53
CA LEU A 190 7.00 16.63 23.56
C LEU A 190 7.42 16.18 22.15
N LEU A 191 8.54 15.48 22.02
CA LEU A 191 9.01 14.95 20.74
C LEU A 191 7.97 14.03 20.09
N HIS A 192 7.44 13.05 20.84
CA HIS A 192 6.43 12.12 20.32
C HIS A 192 5.09 12.80 20.04
N LEU A 193 4.71 13.81 20.82
CA LEU A 193 3.53 14.62 20.55
C LEU A 193 3.68 15.40 19.23
N LEU A 194 4.82 16.03 18.99
CA LEU A 194 5.12 16.71 17.73
C LEU A 194 5.12 15.72 16.55
N LEU A 195 5.72 14.53 16.71
CA LEU A 195 5.66 13.48 15.70
C LEU A 195 4.21 13.10 15.36
N PHE A 196 3.33 13.00 16.35
CA PHE A 196 1.92 12.74 16.10
C PHE A 196 1.23 13.91 15.39
N LEU A 197 1.51 15.17 15.78
CA LEU A 197 0.90 16.35 15.14
C LEU A 197 1.27 16.45 13.65
N PHE A 198 2.51 16.13 13.28
CA PHE A 198 2.95 16.12 11.90
C PHE A 198 2.51 14.84 11.14
N TYR A 199 2.36 13.72 11.85
CA TYR A 199 1.98 12.43 11.30
C TYR A 199 0.82 11.79 12.09
N PRO A 200 -0.43 12.30 11.96
CA PRO A 200 -1.57 11.87 12.80
C PRO A 200 -1.97 10.39 12.61
N ARG A 201 -1.48 9.74 11.55
CA ARG A 201 -1.70 8.30 11.31
C ARG A 201 -0.96 7.42 12.30
N LEU A 202 0.11 7.91 12.91
CA LEU A 202 0.94 7.22 13.89
C LEU A 202 0.42 7.47 15.31
N LYS A 203 -0.75 6.95 15.63
CA LYS A 203 -1.47 7.14 16.90
C LYS A 203 -0.67 6.66 18.11
N GLU A 204 0.22 5.70 17.93
CA GLU A 204 1.12 5.19 18.97
C GLU A 204 2.00 6.28 19.56
N ASN A 205 2.41 7.29 18.78
CA ASN A 205 3.17 8.42 19.29
C ASN A 205 2.35 9.29 20.26
N LEU A 206 1.06 9.49 19.98
CA LEU A 206 0.16 10.22 20.89
C LEU A 206 0.00 9.45 22.21
N PHE A 207 -0.31 8.17 22.15
CA PHE A 207 -0.53 7.37 23.36
C PHE A 207 0.74 7.24 24.18
N TYR A 208 1.89 7.10 23.51
CA TYR A 208 3.17 7.05 24.16
C TYR A 208 3.55 8.40 24.81
N SER A 209 3.21 9.53 24.19
CA SER A 209 3.44 10.84 24.81
C SER A 209 2.67 10.99 26.13
N PHE A 210 1.40 10.53 26.18
CA PHE A 210 0.63 10.50 27.43
C PHE A 210 1.22 9.54 28.46
N CYS A 211 1.74 8.40 28.04
CA CYS A 211 2.46 7.48 28.92
C CYS A 211 3.69 8.17 29.55
N LEU A 212 4.48 8.90 28.76
CA LEU A 212 5.67 9.62 29.22
C LEU A 212 5.33 10.77 30.16
N ILE A 213 4.28 11.55 29.88
CA ILE A 213 3.76 12.60 30.77
C ILE A 213 3.34 11.97 32.10
N GLY A 214 2.63 10.85 32.03
CA GLY A 214 2.22 10.10 33.23
C GLY A 214 3.41 9.62 34.05
N PHE A 215 4.46 9.10 33.43
CA PHE A 215 5.72 8.72 34.11
C PHE A 215 6.36 9.93 34.80
N ALA A 216 6.52 11.03 34.09
CA ALA A 216 7.11 12.23 34.66
C ALA A 216 6.32 12.75 35.87
N ALA A 217 4.98 12.83 35.74
CA ALA A 217 4.08 13.23 36.81
C ALA A 217 4.12 12.28 38.01
N PHE A 218 4.16 10.97 37.76
CA PHE A 218 4.27 9.95 38.79
C PHE A 218 5.59 10.08 39.57
N PHE A 219 6.73 10.20 38.87
CA PHE A 219 8.02 10.40 39.54
C PHE A 219 8.09 11.73 40.31
N TYR A 220 7.53 12.78 39.75
CA TYR A 220 7.41 14.06 40.46
C TYR A 220 6.67 13.90 41.78
N THR A 221 5.53 13.18 41.78
CA THR A 221 4.76 12.94 43.02
C THR A 221 5.53 12.08 44.03
N ILE A 222 6.27 11.06 43.57
CA ILE A 222 7.09 10.23 44.46
C ILE A 222 8.19 11.07 45.13
N MET A 223 8.86 11.91 44.37
CA MET A 223 9.97 12.72 44.88
C MET A 223 9.48 13.79 45.87
N ASN A 224 8.43 14.53 45.49
CA ASN A 224 7.90 15.60 46.31
C ASN A 224 7.20 15.11 47.58
N ARG A 225 6.68 13.85 47.59
CA ARG A 225 6.14 13.22 48.78
C ARG A 225 7.14 13.16 49.93
N TYR A 226 8.44 12.98 49.64
CA TYR A 226 9.48 12.91 50.68
C TYR A 226 10.04 14.27 51.08
N THR A 227 9.80 15.32 50.31
CA THR A 227 10.28 16.68 50.55
C THR A 227 9.15 17.62 51.02
N ALA A 228 7.90 17.16 50.97
CA ALA A 228 6.75 17.95 51.40
C ALA A 228 6.91 18.38 52.85
N SER A 229 6.79 19.67 53.11
CA SER A 229 6.85 20.26 54.45
C SER A 229 5.51 20.40 55.13
N ASP A 230 4.42 20.28 54.36
CA ASP A 230 3.04 20.32 54.85
C ASP A 230 2.39 18.96 54.78
N PRO A 231 1.67 18.51 55.83
CA PRO A 231 0.91 17.27 55.82
C PRO A 231 -0.10 17.16 54.69
N GLY A 232 -0.73 18.29 54.36
CA GLY A 232 -1.71 18.35 53.25
C GLY A 232 -1.09 18.05 51.91
N GLU A 233 0.09 18.62 51.60
CA GLU A 233 0.85 18.35 50.39
C GLU A 233 1.27 16.86 50.31
N MET A 234 1.78 16.33 51.41
CA MET A 234 2.16 14.92 51.46
C MET A 234 0.97 14.01 51.20
N ILE A 235 -0.16 14.27 51.83
CA ILE A 235 -1.40 13.51 51.62
C ILE A 235 -1.85 13.64 50.15
N PHE A 236 -1.76 14.82 49.57
CA PHE A 236 -2.07 15.05 48.16
C PHE A 236 -1.21 14.15 47.25
N TYR A 237 0.12 14.13 47.44
CA TYR A 237 1.01 13.29 46.63
C TYR A 237 0.73 11.80 46.86
N PHE A 238 0.40 11.38 48.08
CA PHE A 238 0.00 10.00 48.34
C PHE A 238 -1.30 9.59 47.62
N ARG A 239 -2.25 10.49 47.50
CA ARG A 239 -3.54 10.22 46.85
C ARG A 239 -3.46 10.26 45.32
N ILE A 240 -2.70 11.20 44.77
CA ILE A 240 -2.60 11.35 43.32
C ILE A 240 -1.65 10.33 42.67
N GLY A 241 -0.61 9.90 43.38
CA GLY A 241 0.38 8.94 42.88
C GLY A 241 -0.21 7.64 42.33
N PRO A 242 -1.07 6.92 43.04
CA PRO A 242 -1.76 5.72 42.54
C PRO A 242 -2.55 5.96 41.28
N ILE A 243 -3.26 7.09 41.17
CA ILE A 243 -4.04 7.45 39.97
C ILE A 243 -3.10 7.64 38.76
N LEU A 244 -2.02 8.42 38.96
CA LEU A 244 -1.04 8.67 37.92
C LEU A 244 -0.36 7.38 37.45
N ASN A 245 -0.01 6.50 38.39
CA ASN A 245 0.61 5.22 38.06
C ASN A 245 -0.31 4.32 37.21
N THR A 246 -1.57 4.15 37.63
CA THR A 246 -2.52 3.31 36.88
C THR A 246 -2.83 3.88 35.50
N LEU A 247 -2.97 5.20 35.36
CA LEU A 247 -3.16 5.87 34.08
C LEU A 247 -1.93 5.68 33.18
N THR A 248 -0.72 5.87 33.73
CA THR A 248 0.53 5.70 32.99
C THR A 248 0.64 4.31 32.37
N ILE A 249 0.44 3.27 33.20
CA ILE A 249 0.53 1.89 32.70
C ILE A 249 -0.64 1.55 31.76
N SER A 250 -1.79 2.17 31.93
CA SER A 250 -2.90 2.05 30.98
C SER A 250 -2.55 2.65 29.61
N PHE A 251 -1.88 3.80 29.55
CA PHE A 251 -1.38 4.37 28.31
C PHE A 251 -0.27 3.54 27.70
N LEU A 252 0.58 2.88 28.51
CA LEU A 252 1.57 1.92 28.03
C LEU A 252 0.88 0.74 27.32
N LEU A 253 -0.16 0.18 27.92
CA LEU A 253 -0.95 -0.88 27.30
C LEU A 253 -1.65 -0.40 26.02
N LEU A 254 -2.18 0.83 26.00
CA LEU A 254 -2.81 1.42 24.84
C LEU A 254 -1.80 1.61 23.70
N THR A 255 -0.60 2.07 24.01
CA THR A 255 0.52 2.17 23.05
C THR A 255 0.84 0.79 22.49
N SER A 256 0.93 -0.24 23.35
CA SER A 256 1.20 -1.62 22.93
C SER A 256 0.12 -2.16 21.98
N TYR A 257 -1.16 -1.88 22.27
CA TYR A 257 -2.26 -2.26 21.38
C TYR A 257 -2.19 -1.51 20.04
N SER A 258 -1.89 -0.20 20.05
CA SER A 258 -1.85 0.60 18.83
C SER A 258 -0.70 0.21 17.87
N ILE A 259 0.41 -0.29 18.39
CA ILE A 259 1.53 -0.81 17.58
C ILE A 259 1.16 -2.11 16.87
N VAL A 260 0.38 -2.96 17.54
CA VAL A 260 0.13 -4.34 17.08
C VAL A 260 -1.17 -4.46 16.28
N TYR A 261 -2.20 -3.77 16.69
CA TYR A 261 -3.55 -3.88 16.13
C TYR A 261 -3.94 -2.61 15.38
N GLU A 262 -4.53 -2.74 14.21
CA GLU A 262 -5.08 -1.60 13.45
C GLU A 262 -6.26 -0.93 14.19
N LYS A 263 -7.07 -1.73 14.89
CA LYS A 263 -8.18 -1.26 15.74
C LYS A 263 -7.97 -1.77 17.15
N ILE A 264 -8.06 -0.88 18.13
CA ILE A 264 -7.91 -1.23 19.55
C ILE A 264 -9.04 -2.20 19.95
N PRO A 265 -8.69 -3.36 20.53
CA PRO A 265 -9.69 -4.34 20.94
C PRO A 265 -10.62 -3.81 22.04
N LYS A 266 -11.91 -4.15 21.99
CA LYS A 266 -12.91 -3.71 23.02
C LYS A 266 -12.52 -4.11 24.45
N ARG A 267 -11.75 -5.20 24.63
CA ARG A 267 -11.23 -5.61 25.94
C ARG A 267 -10.37 -4.56 26.63
N TYR A 268 -9.74 -3.63 25.88
CA TYR A 268 -9.00 -2.52 26.47
C TYR A 268 -9.88 -1.66 27.39
N LEU A 269 -11.16 -1.51 27.08
CA LEU A 269 -12.11 -0.76 27.90
C LEU A 269 -12.24 -1.33 29.31
N TYR A 270 -12.22 -2.66 29.45
CA TYR A 270 -12.25 -3.30 30.78
C TYR A 270 -11.00 -2.95 31.58
N PHE A 271 -9.83 -2.95 30.96
CA PHE A 271 -8.58 -2.60 31.63
C PHE A 271 -8.56 -1.13 32.08
N ILE A 272 -9.01 -0.19 31.23
CA ILE A 272 -9.02 1.22 31.61
C ILE A 272 -10.04 1.53 32.71
N VAL A 273 -11.24 0.95 32.65
CA VAL A 273 -12.26 1.11 33.69
C VAL A 273 -11.75 0.54 35.02
N SER A 274 -11.13 -0.64 35.00
CA SER A 274 -10.53 -1.24 36.20
C SER A 274 -9.37 -0.40 36.72
N ALA A 275 -8.52 0.19 35.83
CA ALA A 275 -7.42 1.05 36.22
C ALA A 275 -7.90 2.33 36.93
N VAL A 276 -8.94 2.97 36.38
CA VAL A 276 -9.55 4.17 36.99
C VAL A 276 -10.18 3.82 38.36
N ALA A 277 -10.91 2.72 38.42
CA ALA A 277 -11.58 2.28 39.69
C ALA A 277 -10.53 1.96 40.77
N ILE A 278 -9.50 1.21 40.45
CA ILE A 278 -8.43 0.83 41.39
C ILE A 278 -7.57 2.05 41.77
N GLY A 279 -7.27 2.92 40.81
CA GLY A 279 -6.54 4.16 41.08
C GLY A 279 -7.32 5.11 42.01
N ALA A 280 -8.61 5.30 41.75
CA ALA A 280 -9.51 6.07 42.65
C ALA A 280 -9.62 5.44 44.03
N TRP A 281 -9.81 4.13 44.10
CA TRP A 281 -9.85 3.43 45.38
C TRP A 281 -8.55 3.63 46.17
N GLY A 282 -7.37 3.50 45.51
CA GLY A 282 -6.07 3.72 46.15
C GLY A 282 -5.87 5.14 46.66
N ALA A 283 -6.55 6.13 46.08
CA ALA A 283 -6.50 7.51 46.51
C ALA A 283 -7.33 7.77 47.81
N PHE A 284 -8.37 6.98 48.09
CA PHE A 284 -9.29 7.22 49.21
C PHE A 284 -9.04 6.35 50.44
N LYS A 285 -8.29 5.27 50.33
CA LYS A 285 -8.01 4.37 51.45
C LYS A 285 -6.50 4.27 51.72
N PRO A 286 -6.12 3.98 53.00
CA PRO A 286 -4.69 3.97 53.35
C PRO A 286 -3.95 2.73 52.88
N LEU A 287 -2.69 2.86 52.89
CA LEU A 287 -1.49 2.24 52.43
C LEU A 287 -1.27 0.72 52.61
N GLY A 288 -2.14 -0.06 53.16
CA GLY A 288 -1.91 -1.48 53.43
C GLY A 288 -2.08 -2.40 52.18
N LEU A 289 -2.96 -3.41 52.31
CA LEU A 289 -3.30 -4.39 51.27
C LEU A 289 -3.68 -3.81 49.91
N ILE A 290 -4.14 -2.53 49.88
CA ILE A 290 -4.56 -1.86 48.66
C ILE A 290 -3.35 -1.54 47.72
N ASN A 291 -2.21 -1.15 48.30
CA ASN A 291 -1.00 -0.92 47.51
C ASN A 291 -0.51 -2.23 46.84
N VAL A 292 -0.63 -3.36 47.54
CA VAL A 292 -0.33 -4.69 46.96
C VAL A 292 -1.30 -4.96 45.81
N GLY A 293 -2.57 -4.70 45.95
CA GLY A 293 -3.55 -4.83 44.87
C GLY A 293 -3.28 -3.93 43.67
N LEU A 294 -2.87 -2.71 43.93
CA LEU A 294 -2.47 -1.74 42.88
C LEU A 294 -1.24 -2.23 42.10
N PHE A 295 -0.23 -2.74 42.81
CA PHE A 295 0.98 -3.27 42.16
C PHE A 295 0.70 -4.57 41.39
N LEU A 296 -0.10 -5.46 41.93
CA LEU A 296 -0.53 -6.66 41.22
C LEU A 296 -1.28 -6.29 39.93
N PHE A 297 -2.17 -5.31 40.00
CA PHE A 297 -2.92 -4.85 38.82
C PHE A 297 -2.00 -4.21 37.79
N THR A 298 -1.08 -3.32 38.19
CA THR A 298 -0.11 -2.71 37.25
C THR A 298 0.80 -3.75 36.63
N THR A 299 1.25 -4.74 37.40
CA THR A 299 2.02 -5.88 36.89
C THR A 299 1.21 -6.68 35.86
N LEU A 300 -0.08 -6.92 36.12
CA LEU A 300 -0.97 -7.58 35.15
C LEU A 300 -1.07 -6.83 33.82
N LEU A 301 -1.18 -5.50 33.84
CA LEU A 301 -1.18 -4.67 32.62
C LEU A 301 0.15 -4.76 31.85
N ILE A 302 1.27 -4.82 32.57
CA ILE A 302 2.60 -4.99 31.97
C ILE A 302 2.71 -6.38 31.32
N LEU A 303 2.28 -7.43 32.03
CA LEU A 303 2.25 -8.80 31.51
C LEU A 303 1.33 -8.95 30.30
N GLU A 304 0.18 -8.27 30.29
CA GLU A 304 -0.70 -8.23 29.11
C GLU A 304 0.00 -7.56 27.91
N SER A 305 0.73 -6.46 28.13
CA SER A 305 1.55 -5.83 27.08
C SER A 305 2.59 -6.80 26.55
N LEU A 306 3.29 -7.53 27.42
CA LEU A 306 4.26 -8.56 27.06
C LEU A 306 3.62 -9.67 26.22
N ARG A 307 2.46 -10.19 26.67
CA ARG A 307 1.69 -11.23 25.97
C ARG A 307 1.33 -10.80 24.53
N ILE A 308 0.93 -9.54 24.35
CA ILE A 308 0.58 -9.01 23.04
C ILE A 308 1.78 -9.10 22.08
N PHE A 309 2.95 -8.64 22.50
CA PHE A 309 4.15 -8.66 21.66
C PHE A 309 4.67 -10.07 21.40
N ILE A 310 4.66 -10.96 22.39
CA ILE A 310 5.07 -12.37 22.20
C ILE A 310 4.14 -13.06 21.18
N ARG A 311 2.83 -12.89 21.32
CA ARG A 311 1.86 -13.53 20.41
C ARG A 311 1.99 -13.07 18.97
N HIS A 312 2.41 -11.83 18.73
CA HIS A 312 2.51 -11.25 17.37
C HIS A 312 3.95 -11.23 16.84
N TRP A 313 4.92 -11.71 17.61
CA TRP A 313 6.32 -11.84 17.20
C TRP A 313 6.52 -12.48 15.82
N PRO A 314 5.88 -13.62 15.47
CA PRO A 314 6.11 -14.28 14.19
C PRO A 314 5.66 -13.47 12.97
N ARG A 315 4.68 -12.59 13.16
CA ARG A 315 4.07 -11.80 12.07
C ARG A 315 4.78 -10.48 11.78
N LYS A 316 5.47 -9.91 12.76
CA LYS A 316 6.14 -8.61 12.68
C LYS A 316 7.58 -8.69 13.22
N LYS A 317 8.37 -9.63 12.71
CA LYS A 317 9.72 -9.97 13.21
C LYS A 317 10.71 -8.81 13.33
N GLN A 318 10.54 -7.74 12.57
CA GLN A 318 11.53 -6.67 12.52
C GLN A 318 11.31 -5.68 13.66
N ASP A 319 12.37 -5.44 14.45
CA ASP A 319 12.52 -4.41 15.49
C ASP A 319 11.67 -4.58 16.77
N ILE A 320 10.66 -5.45 16.81
CA ILE A 320 9.84 -5.72 18.01
C ILE A 320 10.71 -6.17 19.21
N TRP A 321 11.84 -6.82 18.95
CA TRP A 321 12.78 -7.26 20.00
C TRP A 321 13.26 -6.12 20.89
N ILE A 322 13.35 -4.88 20.36
CA ILE A 322 13.75 -3.69 21.12
C ILE A 322 12.71 -3.40 22.22
N ILE A 323 11.42 -3.41 21.83
CA ILE A 323 10.32 -3.22 22.81
C ILE A 323 10.29 -4.35 23.83
N LEU A 324 10.48 -5.59 23.34
CA LEU A 324 10.45 -6.77 24.21
C LEU A 324 11.50 -6.70 25.30
N ILE A 325 12.72 -6.25 25.00
CA ILE A 325 13.74 -6.02 26.02
C ILE A 325 13.22 -5.06 27.10
N GLY A 326 12.66 -3.92 26.68
CA GLY A 326 12.14 -2.92 27.61
C GLY A 326 10.98 -3.45 28.47
N ILE A 327 10.01 -4.14 27.85
CA ILE A 327 8.84 -4.69 28.57
C ILE A 327 9.21 -5.86 29.46
N ILE A 328 10.11 -6.75 29.01
CA ILE A 328 10.59 -7.87 29.83
C ILE A 328 11.32 -7.33 31.06
N THR A 329 12.23 -6.36 30.87
CA THR A 329 12.92 -5.72 32.00
C THR A 329 11.94 -5.11 32.98
N LEU A 330 10.95 -4.36 32.48
CA LEU A 330 9.91 -3.76 33.32
C LEU A 330 9.07 -4.83 34.03
N ALA A 331 8.68 -5.90 33.35
CA ALA A 331 7.90 -6.99 33.90
C ALA A 331 8.66 -7.75 35.02
N VAL A 332 9.91 -8.12 34.76
CA VAL A 332 10.77 -8.83 35.73
C VAL A 332 10.97 -7.98 36.99
N LEU A 333 11.30 -6.70 36.83
CA LEU A 333 11.50 -5.80 37.94
C LEU A 333 10.19 -5.52 38.70
N SER A 334 9.06 -5.49 38.01
CA SER A 334 7.73 -5.33 38.67
C SER A 334 7.35 -6.57 39.46
N VAL A 335 7.60 -7.77 38.93
CA VAL A 335 7.35 -9.04 39.66
C VAL A 335 8.26 -9.17 40.87
N TYR A 336 9.55 -8.89 40.69
CA TYR A 336 10.51 -8.87 41.81
C TYR A 336 10.04 -7.94 42.92
N GLN A 337 9.59 -6.74 42.56
CA GLN A 337 9.12 -5.74 43.50
C GLN A 337 7.88 -6.16 44.27
N VAL A 338 6.92 -6.83 43.61
CA VAL A 338 5.73 -7.40 44.27
C VAL A 338 6.17 -8.46 45.28
N GLY A 339 7.11 -9.33 44.90
CA GLY A 339 7.69 -10.35 45.77
C GLY A 339 8.36 -9.76 47.01
N ASP A 340 9.20 -8.74 46.82
CA ASP A 340 9.93 -8.04 47.89
C ASP A 340 8.95 -7.41 48.92
N VAL A 341 7.90 -6.74 48.43
CA VAL A 341 6.84 -6.19 49.28
C VAL A 341 6.14 -7.24 50.09
N ILE A 342 5.77 -8.36 49.48
CA ILE A 342 5.08 -9.47 50.17
C ILE A 342 5.99 -10.05 51.24
N VAL A 343 7.24 -10.31 50.95
CA VAL A 343 8.21 -10.87 51.92
C VAL A 343 8.40 -9.91 53.08
N GLU A 344 8.59 -8.62 52.86
CA GLU A 344 8.72 -7.64 53.95
C GLU A 344 7.46 -7.46 54.77
N MET A 345 6.29 -7.48 54.15
CA MET A 345 4.99 -7.50 54.90
C MET A 345 4.89 -8.69 55.80
N ILE A 346 5.31 -9.85 55.35
CA ILE A 346 5.26 -11.11 56.15
C ILE A 346 6.33 -11.09 57.26
N ALA A 347 7.58 -10.74 56.92
CA ALA A 347 8.71 -10.80 57.82
C ALA A 347 8.69 -9.78 58.94
N TYR A 348 8.21 -8.54 58.62
CA TYR A 348 8.31 -7.43 59.59
C TYR A 348 6.96 -6.93 60.09
N HIS A 349 5.85 -7.58 59.79
CA HIS A 349 4.50 -7.10 60.12
C HIS A 349 4.29 -5.62 59.81
N MET A 350 5.00 -5.13 58.75
CA MET A 350 4.99 -3.73 58.34
C MET A 350 3.74 -3.38 57.56
N THR A 351 3.16 -2.23 57.88
CA THR A 351 2.00 -1.68 57.18
C THR A 351 2.44 -0.76 56.00
N GLU A 352 3.72 -0.46 55.92
CA GLU A 352 4.29 0.41 54.88
C GLU A 352 5.35 -0.31 54.00
N PRO A 353 5.35 -0.07 52.69
CA PRO A 353 6.35 -0.62 51.83
C PRO A 353 7.71 0.03 52.11
N PRO A 354 8.81 -0.75 52.03
CA PRO A 354 10.15 -0.29 52.34
C PRO A 354 10.63 0.81 51.36
N ARG A 355 11.59 1.61 51.81
CA ARG A 355 12.16 2.71 51.03
C ARG A 355 12.93 2.27 49.77
N SER A 356 13.36 1.03 49.69
CA SER A 356 14.01 0.41 48.51
C SER A 356 13.03 0.19 47.35
N PHE A 357 11.74 0.09 47.65
CA PHE A 357 10.63 -0.25 46.83
C PHE A 357 10.51 0.55 45.52
N TYR A 358 10.64 1.86 45.57
CA TYR A 358 10.47 2.72 44.38
C TYR A 358 11.67 2.74 43.43
N ARG A 359 12.87 2.36 43.89
CA ARG A 359 14.06 2.42 43.07
C ARG A 359 14.09 1.39 41.96
N VAL A 360 13.68 0.17 42.23
CA VAL A 360 13.72 -0.94 41.28
C VAL A 360 12.76 -0.71 40.12
N HIS A 361 11.53 -0.30 40.43
CA HIS A 361 10.52 0.02 39.41
C HIS A 361 10.95 1.17 38.49
N THR A 362 11.65 2.16 39.06
CA THR A 362 12.19 3.31 38.35
C THR A 362 13.18 2.92 37.25
N TYR A 363 14.09 1.97 37.54
CA TYR A 363 15.03 1.47 36.54
C TYR A 363 14.32 0.72 35.41
N GLY A 364 13.33 -0.11 35.71
CA GLY A 364 12.53 -0.81 34.72
C GLY A 364 11.80 0.15 33.79
N GLY A 365 11.17 1.20 34.37
CA GLY A 365 10.51 2.24 33.61
C GLY A 365 11.46 3.01 32.69
N SER A 366 12.66 3.36 33.20
CA SER A 366 13.67 4.09 32.40
C SER A 366 14.16 3.25 31.21
N VAL A 367 14.47 1.97 31.40
CA VAL A 367 14.87 1.06 30.32
C VAL A 367 13.74 0.92 29.28
N PHE A 368 12.51 0.76 29.76
CA PHE A 368 11.35 0.70 28.86
C PHE A 368 11.18 1.98 28.02
N ILE A 369 11.29 3.16 28.62
CA ILE A 369 11.21 4.45 27.93
C ILE A 369 12.25 4.53 26.81
N ILE A 370 13.51 4.18 27.10
CA ILE A 370 14.58 4.19 26.10
C ILE A 370 14.27 3.21 24.96
N CYS A 371 13.96 1.96 25.28
CA CYS A 371 13.65 0.94 24.27
C CYS A 371 12.46 1.33 23.39
N MET A 372 11.39 1.85 23.99
CA MET A 372 10.20 2.26 23.24
C MET A 372 10.48 3.47 22.33
N SER A 373 11.21 4.47 22.82
CA SER A 373 11.60 5.63 22.01
C SER A 373 12.48 5.24 20.82
N ILE A 374 13.45 4.35 21.04
CA ILE A 374 14.29 3.79 19.97
C ILE A 374 13.42 3.06 18.93
N TYR A 375 12.55 2.19 19.40
CA TYR A 375 11.65 1.44 18.50
C TYR A 375 10.77 2.38 17.65
N LEU A 376 10.10 3.35 18.28
CA LEU A 376 9.24 4.29 17.57
C LEU A 376 10.01 5.14 16.56
N SER A 377 11.25 5.50 16.87
CA SER A 377 12.15 6.21 15.95
C SER A 377 12.52 5.36 14.74
N PHE A 378 12.89 4.07 14.95
CA PHE A 378 13.12 3.13 13.86
C PHE A 378 11.87 2.87 13.03
N HIS A 379 10.73 2.70 13.68
CA HIS A 379 9.45 2.51 13.01
C HIS A 379 9.09 3.69 12.11
N PHE A 380 9.25 4.91 12.60
CA PHE A 380 9.07 6.15 11.83
C PHE A 380 10.02 6.24 10.63
N SER A 381 11.32 5.99 10.86
CA SER A 381 12.33 6.01 9.78
C SER A 381 12.01 5.00 8.67
N ARG A 382 11.55 3.81 9.04
CA ARG A 382 11.13 2.79 8.07
C ARG A 382 9.92 3.21 7.26
N ILE A 383 8.90 3.79 7.91
CA ILE A 383 7.71 4.29 7.21
C ILE A 383 8.10 5.34 6.19
N ASN A 384 8.97 6.29 6.55
CA ASN A 384 9.45 7.31 5.63
C ASN A 384 10.22 6.73 4.45
N ARG A 385 11.15 5.80 4.68
CA ARG A 385 11.88 5.13 3.58
C ARG A 385 10.95 4.38 2.64
N ASN A 386 9.96 3.66 3.19
CA ASN A 386 8.98 2.95 2.38
C ASN A 386 8.10 3.93 1.57
N LEU A 387 7.77 5.08 2.14
CA LEU A 387 7.01 6.13 1.45
C LEU A 387 7.82 6.73 0.31
N GLU A 388 9.09 7.07 0.55
CA GLU A 388 10.01 7.56 -0.48
C GLU A 388 10.15 6.55 -1.64
N THR A 389 10.37 5.27 -1.31
CA THR A 389 10.46 4.21 -2.33
C THR A 389 9.17 4.11 -3.17
N LYS A 390 8.01 4.17 -2.50
CA LYS A 390 6.72 4.16 -3.21
C LYS A 390 6.51 5.41 -4.06
N LEU A 391 6.93 6.58 -3.60
CA LEU A 391 6.85 7.81 -4.38
C LEU A 391 7.69 7.72 -5.67
N VAL A 392 8.93 7.18 -5.57
CA VAL A 392 9.77 6.94 -6.75
C VAL A 392 9.09 5.96 -7.71
N GLN A 393 8.57 4.83 -7.22
CA GLN A 393 7.85 3.85 -8.05
C GLN A 393 6.62 4.45 -8.74
N VAL A 394 5.83 5.25 -8.03
CA VAL A 394 4.65 5.93 -8.61
C VAL A 394 5.06 6.91 -9.68
N LYS A 395 6.15 7.66 -9.47
CA LYS A 395 6.69 8.60 -10.45
C LYS A 395 7.16 7.88 -11.72
N GLU A 396 7.95 6.82 -11.58
CA GLU A 396 8.41 6.00 -12.70
C GLU A 396 7.24 5.38 -13.48
N LEU A 397 6.24 4.85 -12.76
CA LEU A 397 5.05 4.28 -13.39
C LEU A 397 4.23 5.34 -14.13
N SER A 398 4.11 6.54 -13.56
CA SER A 398 3.41 7.67 -14.19
C SER A 398 4.11 8.12 -15.47
N GLU A 399 5.45 8.22 -15.47
CA GLU A 399 6.25 8.56 -16.65
C GLU A 399 6.11 7.49 -17.74
N LYS A 400 6.13 6.21 -17.36
CA LYS A 400 5.94 5.08 -18.28
C LYS A 400 4.55 5.07 -18.91
N ASN A 401 3.51 5.32 -18.12
CA ASN A 401 2.14 5.43 -18.61
C ASN A 401 1.98 6.60 -19.59
N LEU A 402 2.56 7.75 -19.28
CA LEU A 402 2.53 8.91 -20.17
C LEU A 402 3.23 8.64 -21.52
N LEU A 403 4.37 7.94 -21.47
CA LEU A 403 5.08 7.53 -22.69
C LEU A 403 4.24 6.56 -23.52
N GLN A 404 3.62 5.57 -22.88
CA GLN A 404 2.75 4.61 -23.54
C GLN A 404 1.52 5.28 -24.17
N GLU A 405 0.91 6.22 -23.47
CA GLU A 405 -0.22 7.00 -24.00
C GLU A 405 0.17 7.80 -25.25
N ARG A 406 1.35 8.45 -25.24
CA ARG A 406 1.88 9.16 -26.42
C ARG A 406 2.10 8.22 -27.60
N GLN A 407 2.70 7.05 -27.38
CA GLN A 407 2.91 6.05 -28.44
C GLN A 407 1.59 5.55 -29.01
N THR A 408 0.62 5.22 -28.16
CA THR A 408 -0.72 4.78 -28.59
C THR A 408 -1.40 5.86 -29.44
N ARG A 409 -1.33 7.09 -29.02
CA ARG A 409 -1.91 8.22 -29.77
C ARG A 409 -1.24 8.43 -31.14
N GLN A 410 0.09 8.27 -31.20
CA GLN A 410 0.82 8.35 -32.48
C GLN A 410 0.41 7.22 -33.43
N LEU A 411 0.29 5.99 -32.91
CA LEU A 411 -0.16 4.84 -33.70
C LEU A 411 -1.59 5.04 -34.21
N GLU A 412 -2.49 5.58 -33.41
CA GLU A 412 -3.86 5.84 -33.80
C GLU A 412 -3.93 6.90 -34.92
N ILE A 413 -3.15 7.97 -34.83
CA ILE A 413 -3.06 8.99 -35.87
C ILE A 413 -2.51 8.38 -37.17
N ALA A 414 -1.43 7.60 -37.09
CA ALA A 414 -0.84 6.95 -38.26
C ALA A 414 -1.82 5.96 -38.93
N ARG A 415 -2.58 5.20 -38.14
CA ARG A 415 -3.61 4.30 -38.61
C ARG A 415 -4.72 5.05 -39.36
N ARG A 416 -5.25 6.13 -38.78
CA ARG A 416 -6.29 6.95 -39.44
C ARG A 416 -5.85 7.57 -40.75
N LEU A 417 -4.58 8.01 -40.83
CA LEU A 417 -4.02 8.54 -42.06
C LEU A 417 -3.92 7.45 -43.16
N LEU A 418 -3.49 6.25 -42.77
CA LEU A 418 -3.38 5.12 -43.70
C LEU A 418 -4.78 4.67 -44.20
N GLU A 419 -5.77 4.60 -43.31
CA GLU A 419 -7.15 4.27 -43.67
C GLU A 419 -7.73 5.31 -44.67
N ALA A 420 -7.51 6.59 -44.41
CA ALA A 420 -7.96 7.66 -45.32
C ALA A 420 -7.27 7.61 -46.69
N GLU A 421 -5.95 7.28 -46.75
CA GLU A 421 -5.21 7.11 -47.99
C GLU A 421 -5.72 5.91 -48.79
N ASN A 422 -5.94 4.78 -48.13
CA ASN A 422 -6.50 3.59 -48.76
C ASN A 422 -7.93 3.85 -49.32
N GLU A 423 -8.78 4.51 -48.59
CA GLU A 423 -10.12 4.88 -49.06
C GLU A 423 -10.06 5.77 -50.31
N ARG A 424 -9.15 6.72 -50.32
CA ARG A 424 -8.95 7.58 -51.51
C ARG A 424 -8.50 6.77 -52.72
N LYS A 425 -7.50 5.89 -52.55
CA LYS A 425 -7.02 5.03 -53.65
C LYS A 425 -8.09 4.10 -54.19
N SER A 426 -8.91 3.50 -53.32
CA SER A 426 -10.00 2.66 -53.77
C SER A 426 -11.06 3.42 -54.56
N LYS A 427 -11.38 4.65 -54.17
CA LYS A 427 -12.30 5.52 -54.95
C LYS A 427 -11.76 5.86 -56.31
N GLU A 428 -10.46 6.23 -56.40
CA GLU A 428 -9.81 6.57 -57.69
C GLU A 428 -9.82 5.33 -58.62
N LEU A 429 -9.57 4.13 -58.13
CA LEU A 429 -9.64 2.89 -58.91
C LEU A 429 -11.07 2.54 -59.40
N GLU A 430 -12.06 2.71 -58.53
CA GLU A 430 -13.46 2.47 -58.90
C GLU A 430 -13.95 3.46 -59.95
N GLU A 431 -13.51 4.74 -59.90
CA GLU A 431 -13.78 5.72 -60.96
C GLU A 431 -13.16 5.30 -62.30
N ALA A 432 -11.88 4.83 -62.27
CA ALA A 432 -11.21 4.31 -63.44
C ALA A 432 -11.93 3.10 -64.04
N ARG A 433 -12.44 2.18 -63.20
CA ARG A 433 -13.27 1.02 -63.63
C ARG A 433 -14.51 1.47 -64.36
N LYS A 434 -15.27 2.39 -63.76
CA LYS A 434 -16.53 2.92 -64.34
C LYS A 434 -16.27 3.55 -65.73
N LEU A 435 -15.17 4.28 -65.82
CA LEU A 435 -14.77 4.90 -67.10
C LEU A 435 -14.48 3.83 -68.13
N GLN A 436 -13.69 2.79 -67.82
CA GLN A 436 -13.36 1.69 -68.72
C GLN A 436 -14.62 0.95 -69.19
N LEU A 437 -15.47 0.55 -68.27
CA LEU A 437 -16.73 -0.13 -68.59
C LEU A 437 -17.66 0.70 -69.47
N SER A 438 -17.68 2.02 -69.30
CA SER A 438 -18.45 2.93 -70.15
C SER A 438 -17.99 2.99 -71.60
N MET A 439 -16.77 2.54 -71.91
CA MET A 439 -16.25 2.43 -73.24
C MET A 439 -16.73 1.19 -74.01
N LEU A 440 -17.19 0.16 -73.31
CA LEU A 440 -17.70 -1.03 -73.95
C LEU A 440 -19.09 -0.77 -74.60
N PRO A 441 -19.48 -1.55 -75.63
CA PRO A 441 -20.80 -1.37 -76.25
C PRO A 441 -21.94 -1.62 -75.23
N GLU A 442 -22.82 -0.59 -75.12
CA GLU A 442 -23.99 -0.69 -74.23
C GLU A 442 -25.04 -1.71 -74.75
N LYS A 443 -25.03 -1.94 -76.06
CA LYS A 443 -26.00 -2.84 -76.71
C LYS A 443 -25.33 -3.71 -77.75
N VAL A 444 -25.68 -4.97 -77.71
CA VAL A 444 -25.29 -5.93 -78.76
C VAL A 444 -26.02 -5.58 -80.09
N PRO A 445 -25.35 -5.72 -81.22
CA PRO A 445 -25.94 -5.45 -82.53
C PRO A 445 -27.18 -6.34 -82.78
N GLN A 446 -28.30 -5.74 -83.14
CA GLN A 446 -29.53 -6.43 -83.52
C GLN A 446 -29.50 -6.79 -85.02
N ARG A 447 -29.54 -8.07 -85.32
CA ARG A 447 -29.62 -8.63 -86.68
C ARG A 447 -30.72 -9.70 -86.82
N PRO A 448 -31.51 -9.71 -87.88
CA PRO A 448 -32.59 -10.70 -88.01
C PRO A 448 -32.09 -12.13 -88.17
N ASP A 449 -30.88 -12.35 -88.66
CA ASP A 449 -30.27 -13.65 -88.96
C ASP A 449 -29.35 -14.13 -87.83
N LEU A 450 -29.10 -13.29 -86.76
CA LEU A 450 -28.22 -13.64 -85.66
C LEU A 450 -28.90 -13.34 -84.32
N GLU A 451 -28.57 -14.13 -83.33
CA GLU A 451 -28.79 -13.87 -81.92
C GLU A 451 -27.44 -13.81 -81.26
N ILE A 452 -27.15 -12.69 -80.55
CA ILE A 452 -25.85 -12.40 -79.99
C ILE A 452 -26.03 -12.04 -78.53
N ASP A 453 -25.19 -12.62 -77.68
CA ASP A 453 -25.08 -12.21 -76.27
C ASP A 453 -23.62 -12.16 -75.82
N VAL A 454 -23.34 -11.33 -74.81
CA VAL A 454 -21.99 -11.13 -74.31
C VAL A 454 -22.01 -10.98 -72.80
N PHE A 455 -20.96 -11.52 -72.18
CA PHE A 455 -20.73 -11.44 -70.73
C PHE A 455 -19.31 -11.07 -70.46
N MET A 456 -19.08 -10.18 -69.50
CA MET A 456 -17.75 -9.83 -69.02
C MET A 456 -17.79 -9.72 -67.50
N LYS A 457 -16.81 -10.31 -66.83
CA LYS A 457 -16.59 -10.22 -65.38
C LYS A 457 -15.10 -9.97 -65.14
N THR A 458 -14.80 -8.82 -64.57
CA THR A 458 -13.42 -8.44 -64.29
C THR A 458 -12.93 -9.05 -62.99
N ALA A 459 -11.67 -9.48 -62.92
CA ALA A 459 -11.03 -10.01 -61.71
C ALA A 459 -10.52 -8.90 -60.78
N ALA A 460 -10.21 -7.76 -61.31
CA ALA A 460 -9.73 -6.57 -60.58
C ALA A 460 -10.60 -5.37 -60.87
N GLU A 461 -10.29 -4.22 -60.18
CA GLU A 461 -11.06 -2.96 -60.37
C GLU A 461 -10.99 -2.49 -61.84
N VAL A 462 -9.85 -2.64 -62.50
CA VAL A 462 -9.72 -2.30 -63.92
C VAL A 462 -9.23 -3.53 -64.68
N GLY A 463 -10.03 -4.02 -65.60
CA GLY A 463 -9.82 -5.25 -66.35
C GLY A 463 -8.88 -5.08 -67.57
N GLY A 464 -8.41 -6.25 -68.11
CA GLY A 464 -7.69 -6.37 -69.37
C GLY A 464 -8.58 -6.73 -70.54
N ASP A 465 -9.73 -7.33 -70.23
CA ASP A 465 -10.63 -7.81 -71.28
C ASP A 465 -11.33 -6.71 -72.05
N TYR A 466 -11.60 -7.00 -73.30
CA TYR A 466 -12.23 -6.09 -74.24
C TYR A 466 -13.10 -6.83 -75.23
N TYR A 467 -14.28 -6.31 -75.50
CA TYR A 467 -15.12 -6.71 -76.64
C TYR A 467 -15.72 -5.51 -77.34
N ASP A 468 -16.00 -5.69 -78.68
CA ASP A 468 -16.65 -4.62 -79.42
C ASP A 468 -17.33 -5.21 -80.70
N PHE A 469 -18.18 -4.35 -81.31
CA PHE A 469 -18.92 -4.68 -82.50
C PHE A 469 -18.90 -3.49 -83.47
N HIS A 470 -18.80 -3.80 -84.73
CA HIS A 470 -19.00 -2.79 -85.82
C HIS A 470 -19.82 -3.40 -86.97
N ILE A 471 -20.79 -2.69 -87.47
CA ILE A 471 -21.54 -3.04 -88.69
C ILE A 471 -21.09 -2.15 -89.82
N GLY A 472 -20.44 -2.70 -90.81
CA GLY A 472 -19.98 -2.00 -92.00
C GLY A 472 -21.17 -1.63 -92.92
N LYS A 473 -20.96 -0.65 -93.76
CA LYS A 473 -21.94 -0.17 -94.78
C LYS A 473 -22.43 -1.31 -95.70
N ASP A 474 -21.66 -2.30 -95.89
CA ASP A 474 -21.94 -3.51 -96.71
C ASP A 474 -22.70 -4.59 -95.95
N GLY A 475 -23.13 -4.32 -94.69
CA GLY A 475 -23.82 -5.26 -93.81
C GLY A 475 -22.93 -6.30 -93.12
N THR A 476 -21.59 -6.21 -93.27
CA THR A 476 -20.67 -7.08 -92.57
C THR A 476 -20.64 -6.75 -91.08
N LEU A 477 -20.95 -7.72 -90.19
CA LEU A 477 -20.76 -7.58 -88.75
C LEU A 477 -19.30 -7.94 -88.46
N THR A 478 -18.57 -7.03 -87.82
CA THR A 478 -17.25 -7.31 -87.23
C THR A 478 -17.43 -7.42 -85.73
N ALA A 479 -17.06 -8.54 -85.16
CA ALA A 479 -17.03 -8.75 -83.72
C ALA A 479 -15.58 -8.94 -83.23
N VAL A 480 -15.24 -8.34 -82.12
CA VAL A 480 -13.91 -8.33 -81.54
C VAL A 480 -14.01 -8.83 -80.10
N ILE A 481 -13.06 -9.69 -79.72
CA ILE A 481 -12.76 -10.00 -78.35
C ILE A 481 -11.25 -9.92 -78.13
N GLY A 482 -10.79 -9.40 -77.03
CA GLY A 482 -9.37 -9.30 -76.72
C GLY A 482 -9.15 -9.28 -75.21
N ASP A 483 -7.92 -9.58 -74.83
CA ASP A 483 -7.41 -9.52 -73.49
C ASP A 483 -6.01 -8.87 -73.45
N ALA A 484 -5.81 -7.90 -72.60
CA ALA A 484 -4.56 -7.23 -72.38
C ALA A 484 -3.84 -7.88 -71.18
N THR A 485 -2.59 -8.29 -71.41
CA THR A 485 -1.80 -8.94 -70.37
C THR A 485 -1.78 -8.16 -69.07
N GLY A 486 -2.14 -8.80 -67.95
CA GLY A 486 -2.19 -8.21 -66.61
C GLY A 486 -3.48 -7.43 -66.33
N HIS A 487 -3.52 -6.76 -65.22
CA HIS A 487 -4.72 -6.02 -64.75
C HIS A 487 -4.36 -4.62 -64.27
N GLY A 488 -5.35 -3.82 -64.02
CA GLY A 488 -5.23 -2.47 -63.50
C GLY A 488 -4.99 -1.40 -64.59
N MET A 489 -4.59 -0.22 -64.19
CA MET A 489 -4.50 0.97 -65.07
C MET A 489 -3.77 0.77 -66.38
N LYS A 490 -2.71 -0.03 -66.43
CA LYS A 490 -1.92 -0.28 -67.66
C LYS A 490 -2.68 -1.07 -68.67
N ALA A 491 -3.33 -2.15 -68.23
CA ALA A 491 -4.19 -2.99 -69.07
C ALA A 491 -5.39 -2.18 -69.59
N GLY A 492 -6.06 -1.43 -68.73
CA GLY A 492 -7.17 -0.55 -69.10
C GLY A 492 -6.76 0.57 -70.11
N THR A 493 -5.55 1.09 -70.01
CA THR A 493 -4.99 2.08 -70.99
C THR A 493 -4.80 1.41 -72.36
N MET A 494 -4.34 0.19 -72.38
CA MET A 494 -4.17 -0.58 -73.64
C MET A 494 -5.53 -0.88 -74.29
N VAL A 495 -6.52 -1.33 -73.51
CA VAL A 495 -7.88 -1.52 -73.97
C VAL A 495 -8.43 -0.22 -74.59
N THR A 496 -8.27 0.91 -73.89
CA THR A 496 -8.68 2.23 -74.39
C THR A 496 -8.07 2.58 -75.74
N ALA A 497 -6.76 2.36 -75.89
CA ALA A 497 -6.05 2.62 -77.11
C ALA A 497 -6.57 1.76 -78.30
N VAL A 498 -6.73 0.49 -78.06
CA VAL A 498 -7.21 -0.46 -79.09
C VAL A 498 -8.69 -0.20 -79.44
N LYS A 499 -9.51 0.11 -78.42
CA LYS A 499 -10.92 0.56 -78.62
C LYS A 499 -11.00 1.79 -79.54
N SER A 500 -10.19 2.77 -79.24
CA SER A 500 -10.14 4.02 -80.05
C SER A 500 -9.76 3.74 -81.46
N LEU A 501 -8.78 2.85 -81.70
CA LEU A 501 -8.42 2.42 -83.06
C LEU A 501 -9.50 1.66 -83.77
N PHE A 502 -10.18 0.75 -83.08
CA PHE A 502 -11.28 -0.02 -83.64
C PHE A 502 -12.44 0.90 -84.06
N GLY A 503 -12.77 1.90 -83.23
CA GLY A 503 -13.79 2.91 -83.51
C GLY A 503 -13.50 3.82 -84.73
N THR A 504 -12.32 3.87 -85.28
CA THR A 504 -11.92 4.67 -86.45
C THR A 504 -12.34 3.98 -87.79
N TYR A 505 -12.68 2.71 -87.75
CA TYR A 505 -13.03 1.97 -88.97
C TYR A 505 -14.49 2.08 -89.32
N ASN A 506 -14.78 2.75 -90.48
CA ASN A 506 -16.15 2.95 -90.98
C ASN A 506 -16.51 2.03 -92.19
N GLU A 507 -15.55 1.28 -92.69
CA GLU A 507 -15.69 0.36 -93.83
C GLU A 507 -15.22 -1.03 -93.49
N SER A 508 -15.20 -2.00 -94.43
CA SER A 508 -14.75 -3.34 -94.16
C SER A 508 -13.31 -3.35 -93.67
N LEU A 509 -13.13 -3.84 -92.46
CA LEU A 509 -11.83 -3.88 -91.75
C LEU A 509 -10.90 -4.91 -92.41
N ASN A 510 -9.69 -4.51 -92.82
CA ASN A 510 -8.61 -5.45 -93.16
C ASN A 510 -7.97 -5.94 -91.85
N ILE A 511 -8.31 -7.12 -91.35
CA ILE A 511 -7.91 -7.61 -90.04
C ILE A 511 -6.39 -7.68 -89.87
N PRO A 512 -5.57 -8.23 -90.81
CA PRO A 512 -4.12 -8.27 -90.66
C PRO A 512 -3.44 -6.87 -90.62
N LYS A 513 -3.98 -5.93 -91.35
CA LYS A 513 -3.46 -4.54 -91.37
C LYS A 513 -3.82 -3.88 -90.02
N PHE A 514 -5.03 -4.11 -89.51
CA PHE A 514 -5.46 -3.60 -88.18
C PHE A 514 -4.59 -4.12 -87.07
N PHE A 515 -4.32 -5.46 -87.00
CA PHE A 515 -3.48 -6.08 -86.04
C PHE A 515 -2.05 -5.47 -86.06
N ASN A 516 -1.48 -5.30 -87.24
CA ASN A 516 -0.17 -4.66 -87.37
C ASN A 516 -0.13 -3.20 -86.92
N ASN A 517 -1.23 -2.45 -87.17
CA ASN A 517 -1.34 -1.06 -86.70
C ASN A 517 -1.47 -1.05 -85.16
N CYS A 518 -2.29 -1.87 -84.58
CA CYS A 518 -2.40 -1.99 -83.14
C CYS A 518 -1.05 -2.36 -82.50
N THR A 519 -0.33 -3.32 -83.07
CA THR A 519 1.02 -3.72 -82.61
C THR A 519 2.00 -2.55 -82.62
N LYS A 520 2.02 -1.70 -83.66
CA LYS A 520 2.85 -0.52 -83.74
C LYS A 520 2.54 0.50 -82.66
N ILE A 521 1.25 0.71 -82.41
CA ILE A 521 0.78 1.70 -81.41
C ILE A 521 1.07 1.18 -79.99
N ILE A 522 0.76 -0.07 -79.70
CA ILE A 522 1.05 -0.67 -78.38
C ILE A 522 2.54 -0.55 -78.06
N LYS A 523 3.43 -0.86 -79.06
CA LYS A 523 4.87 -0.67 -78.88
C LYS A 523 5.26 0.79 -78.65
N GLY A 524 4.63 1.75 -79.36
CA GLY A 524 4.87 3.16 -79.19
C GLY A 524 4.41 3.73 -77.82
N MET A 525 3.53 3.07 -77.13
CA MET A 525 3.03 3.52 -75.81
C MET A 525 4.04 3.31 -74.68
N ASN A 526 5.13 2.57 -74.90
CA ASN A 526 6.15 2.30 -73.86
C ASN A 526 5.61 1.78 -72.51
N LEU A 527 4.57 0.97 -72.53
CA LEU A 527 3.93 0.41 -71.32
C LEU A 527 4.67 -0.83 -70.78
N GLY A 528 5.92 -1.05 -71.18
CA GLY A 528 6.71 -2.22 -70.78
C GLY A 528 6.43 -3.43 -71.70
N HIS A 529 6.43 -4.65 -71.13
CA HIS A 529 6.17 -5.90 -71.86
C HIS A 529 4.70 -6.26 -71.83
N LEU A 530 3.82 -5.30 -72.16
CA LEU A 530 2.40 -5.56 -72.26
C LEU A 530 2.02 -5.96 -73.69
N TYR A 531 1.19 -6.95 -73.79
CA TYR A 531 0.65 -7.49 -75.03
C TYR A 531 -0.86 -7.54 -74.97
N MET A 532 -1.51 -7.62 -76.11
CA MET A 532 -2.94 -7.84 -76.15
C MET A 532 -3.28 -9.03 -77.06
N ALA A 533 -3.84 -10.05 -76.45
CA ALA A 533 -4.45 -11.10 -77.23
C ALA A 533 -5.73 -10.53 -77.87
N MET A 534 -6.02 -10.90 -79.11
CA MET A 534 -7.22 -10.41 -79.80
C MET A 534 -7.70 -11.39 -80.88
N MET A 535 -9.00 -11.56 -80.98
CA MET A 535 -9.65 -12.23 -82.10
C MET A 535 -10.65 -11.32 -82.75
N ILE A 536 -10.61 -11.23 -84.04
CA ILE A 536 -11.61 -10.49 -84.85
C ILE A 536 -12.30 -11.48 -85.81
N LEU A 537 -13.63 -11.35 -85.84
CA LEU A 537 -14.48 -12.09 -86.71
C LEU A 537 -15.25 -11.14 -87.63
N GLN A 538 -15.31 -11.40 -88.92
CA GLN A 538 -16.17 -10.72 -89.84
C GLN A 538 -17.24 -11.70 -90.36
N ILE A 539 -18.49 -11.36 -90.15
CA ILE A 539 -19.65 -12.20 -90.48
C ILE A 539 -20.39 -11.54 -91.61
N LYS A 540 -20.40 -12.23 -92.83
CA LYS A 540 -21.11 -11.75 -93.94
C LYS A 540 -21.92 -12.92 -94.55
N LYS A 541 -23.24 -12.81 -94.54
CA LYS A 541 -24.12 -13.92 -94.97
C LYS A 541 -23.74 -15.22 -94.20
N ASN A 542 -23.46 -16.32 -94.97
CA ASN A 542 -23.12 -17.61 -94.41
C ASN A 542 -21.61 -17.87 -94.31
N LYS A 543 -20.83 -16.84 -94.19
CA LYS A 543 -19.35 -16.96 -94.04
C LYS A 543 -18.80 -16.15 -92.85
N ILE A 544 -17.87 -16.73 -92.16
CA ILE A 544 -17.06 -16.08 -91.13
C ILE A 544 -15.66 -16.02 -91.66
N ILE A 545 -15.01 -14.82 -91.60
CA ILE A 545 -13.59 -14.62 -91.77
C ILE A 545 -13.03 -14.34 -90.40
N ALA A 546 -12.20 -15.16 -89.88
CA ALA A 546 -11.56 -15.04 -88.54
C ALA A 546 -10.06 -14.83 -88.67
N SER A 547 -9.53 -13.98 -87.78
CA SER A 547 -8.08 -13.90 -87.54
C SER A 547 -7.84 -13.70 -86.04
N THR A 548 -6.75 -14.27 -85.53
CA THR A 548 -6.41 -14.20 -84.12
C THR A 548 -4.94 -13.75 -83.91
N ALA A 549 -4.72 -13.03 -82.84
CA ALA A 549 -3.45 -12.62 -82.30
C ALA A 549 -3.32 -13.07 -80.87
N GLY A 550 -3.09 -14.36 -80.60
CA GLY A 550 -2.87 -14.92 -79.25
C GLY A 550 -4.08 -15.34 -78.44
N MET A 551 -5.33 -15.14 -78.96
CA MET A 551 -6.53 -15.54 -78.25
C MET A 551 -6.75 -17.05 -78.28
N PRO A 552 -7.51 -17.60 -77.31
CA PRO A 552 -7.97 -18.99 -77.38
C PRO A 552 -8.77 -19.29 -78.67
N PRO A 553 -8.82 -20.54 -79.13
CA PRO A 553 -9.60 -20.91 -80.30
C PRO A 553 -11.08 -20.63 -80.10
N ALA A 554 -11.75 -20.08 -81.12
CA ALA A 554 -13.20 -19.99 -81.12
C ALA A 554 -13.81 -21.37 -81.31
N LEU A 555 -14.90 -21.64 -80.63
CA LEU A 555 -15.62 -22.93 -80.74
C LEU A 555 -16.88 -22.77 -81.57
N ILE A 556 -17.07 -23.63 -82.54
CA ILE A 556 -18.32 -23.71 -83.33
C ILE A 556 -19.06 -25.02 -83.08
N SER A 557 -20.25 -24.91 -82.54
CA SER A 557 -21.12 -26.08 -82.52
C SER A 557 -21.90 -26.16 -83.84
N ARG A 558 -21.84 -27.32 -84.52
CA ARG A 558 -22.50 -27.58 -85.76
C ARG A 558 -23.82 -28.26 -85.50
N GLU A 559 -24.92 -27.65 -85.89
CA GLU A 559 -26.23 -28.23 -85.67
C GLU A 559 -26.41 -29.57 -86.40
N LYS A 560 -25.95 -29.60 -87.68
CA LYS A 560 -26.12 -30.79 -88.52
C LYS A 560 -25.31 -32.01 -88.12
N SER A 561 -24.11 -31.81 -87.58
CA SER A 561 -23.17 -32.90 -87.20
C SER A 561 -23.10 -33.14 -85.71
N GLN A 562 -23.68 -32.27 -84.89
CA GLN A 562 -23.62 -32.33 -83.42
C GLN A 562 -22.14 -32.35 -82.94
N THR A 563 -21.21 -31.73 -83.71
CA THR A 563 -19.80 -31.63 -83.38
C THR A 563 -19.42 -30.24 -82.96
N VAL A 564 -18.40 -30.11 -82.10
CA VAL A 564 -17.80 -28.84 -81.76
C VAL A 564 -16.45 -28.75 -82.44
N ASP A 565 -16.38 -27.85 -83.47
CA ASP A 565 -15.19 -27.57 -84.23
C ASP A 565 -14.42 -26.40 -83.60
N GLU A 566 -13.11 -26.34 -83.84
CA GLU A 566 -12.28 -25.21 -83.42
C GLU A 566 -11.82 -24.36 -84.60
N ILE A 567 -11.99 -23.05 -84.47
CA ILE A 567 -11.30 -22.12 -85.31
C ILE A 567 -9.97 -21.76 -84.62
N PHE A 568 -8.96 -22.51 -84.90
CA PHE A 568 -7.63 -22.32 -84.42
C PHE A 568 -6.75 -21.70 -85.50
N ILE A 569 -6.17 -20.48 -85.19
CA ILE A 569 -5.29 -19.76 -86.07
C ILE A 569 -4.07 -19.34 -85.23
N LYS A 570 -2.87 -19.62 -85.67
CA LYS A 570 -1.65 -19.23 -84.97
C LYS A 570 -1.29 -17.80 -85.27
N GLY A 571 -1.05 -17.01 -84.22
CA GLY A 571 -0.56 -15.64 -84.30
C GLY A 571 -0.04 -15.13 -82.94
N PRO A 572 1.04 -14.38 -82.92
CA PRO A 572 1.52 -13.78 -81.68
C PRO A 572 0.52 -12.68 -81.21
N PRO A 573 0.44 -12.40 -79.92
CA PRO A 573 -0.35 -11.29 -79.41
C PRO A 573 0.11 -9.96 -79.96
N LEU A 574 -0.80 -8.97 -80.06
CA LEU A 574 -0.53 -7.59 -80.46
C LEU A 574 0.51 -6.96 -79.54
N GLY A 575 1.40 -6.15 -80.07
CA GLY A 575 2.55 -5.63 -79.35
C GLY A 575 3.77 -6.54 -79.39
N GLY A 576 3.65 -7.79 -79.87
CA GLY A 576 4.75 -8.74 -80.03
C GLY A 576 5.68 -8.42 -81.19
N PHE A 577 5.34 -8.81 -82.41
CA PHE A 577 6.17 -8.68 -83.62
C PHE A 577 5.54 -7.72 -84.58
N VAL A 578 6.29 -6.66 -84.94
CA VAL A 578 5.90 -5.67 -85.97
C VAL A 578 5.90 -6.32 -87.36
N ASN A 579 4.91 -6.02 -88.18
CA ASN A 579 4.72 -6.52 -89.52
C ASN A 579 4.61 -8.05 -89.63
N PHE A 580 4.01 -8.67 -88.65
CA PHE A 580 3.71 -10.10 -88.64
C PHE A 580 2.59 -10.39 -89.68
N SER A 581 2.75 -11.51 -90.42
CA SER A 581 1.79 -11.93 -91.46
C SER A 581 0.63 -12.73 -90.78
N TYR A 582 -0.34 -12.01 -90.16
CA TYR A 582 -1.48 -12.64 -89.57
C TYR A 582 -2.34 -13.34 -90.61
N GLN A 583 -2.64 -14.61 -90.36
CA GLN A 583 -3.44 -15.44 -91.28
C GLN A 583 -4.95 -15.23 -91.05
N GLN A 584 -5.73 -15.39 -92.14
CA GLN A 584 -7.19 -15.38 -92.02
C GLN A 584 -7.71 -16.72 -92.41
N ARG A 585 -8.74 -17.19 -91.70
CA ARG A 585 -9.43 -18.44 -92.03
C ARG A 585 -10.89 -18.11 -92.40
N GLU A 586 -11.32 -18.58 -93.56
CA GLU A 586 -12.71 -18.56 -93.96
C GLU A 586 -13.39 -19.84 -93.54
N THR A 587 -14.56 -19.72 -92.92
CA THR A 587 -15.38 -20.88 -92.48
C THR A 587 -16.85 -20.67 -92.89
N LYS A 588 -17.46 -21.62 -93.47
CA LYS A 588 -18.90 -21.63 -93.81
C LYS A 588 -19.68 -21.88 -92.49
N ILE A 589 -20.79 -21.17 -92.33
CA ILE A 589 -21.67 -21.34 -91.19
C ILE A 589 -23.10 -21.57 -91.68
N GLY A 590 -23.86 -22.37 -90.98
CA GLY A 590 -25.23 -22.75 -91.29
C GLY A 590 -26.23 -22.24 -90.27
N LYS A 591 -27.52 -22.38 -90.62
CA LYS A 591 -28.61 -22.11 -89.67
C LYS A 591 -28.50 -23.09 -88.51
N GLY A 592 -28.69 -22.60 -87.24
CA GLY A 592 -28.60 -23.36 -86.03
C GLY A 592 -27.17 -23.50 -85.46
N ASP A 593 -26.14 -23.20 -86.30
CA ASP A 593 -24.76 -23.21 -85.77
C ASP A 593 -24.53 -22.12 -84.70
N ILE A 594 -23.74 -22.40 -83.66
CA ILE A 594 -23.42 -21.51 -82.58
C ILE A 594 -21.91 -21.29 -82.50
N LEU A 595 -21.51 -20.10 -82.40
CA LEU A 595 -20.10 -19.69 -82.16
C LEU A 595 -19.90 -19.13 -80.75
N LEU A 596 -18.90 -19.66 -80.08
CA LEU A 596 -18.42 -19.13 -78.78
C LEU A 596 -16.99 -18.66 -78.89
N LEU A 597 -16.80 -17.40 -78.52
CA LEU A 597 -15.49 -16.82 -78.26
C LEU A 597 -15.35 -16.58 -76.76
N MET A 598 -14.13 -16.67 -76.27
CA MET A 598 -13.86 -16.45 -74.86
C MET A 598 -12.43 -15.91 -74.66
N SER A 599 -12.23 -15.18 -73.56
CA SER A 599 -10.87 -14.89 -73.07
C SER A 599 -10.29 -16.14 -72.37
N ASP A 600 -8.99 -16.11 -72.11
CA ASP A 600 -8.26 -17.20 -71.49
C ASP A 600 -8.58 -17.37 -69.99
N GLY A 601 -9.09 -16.35 -69.32
CA GLY A 601 -9.45 -16.41 -67.91
C GLY A 601 -10.49 -17.49 -67.58
N PHE A 602 -11.37 -17.91 -68.57
CA PHE A 602 -12.30 -19.01 -68.32
C PHE A 602 -11.66 -20.41 -68.43
N PRO A 603 -10.97 -20.79 -69.51
CA PRO A 603 -10.26 -22.05 -69.57
C PRO A 603 -9.11 -22.16 -68.55
N GLU A 604 -8.56 -21.06 -68.10
CA GLU A 604 -7.49 -20.99 -67.09
C GLU A 604 -8.00 -20.90 -65.63
N LEU A 605 -9.33 -20.99 -65.38
CA LEU A 605 -9.85 -21.05 -64.04
C LEU A 605 -9.26 -22.23 -63.26
N PHE A 606 -8.78 -21.96 -62.05
CA PHE A 606 -8.26 -22.98 -61.14
C PHE A 606 -9.29 -23.36 -60.07
N ASN A 607 -9.28 -24.65 -59.74
CA ASN A 607 -10.06 -25.19 -58.60
C ASN A 607 -9.26 -25.11 -57.30
N GLN A 608 -9.85 -25.60 -56.23
CA GLN A 608 -9.19 -25.66 -54.90
C GLN A 608 -7.95 -26.57 -54.85
N LYS A 609 -7.76 -27.42 -55.89
CA LYS A 609 -6.63 -28.34 -56.00
C LYS A 609 -5.55 -27.85 -57.00
N ASP A 610 -5.60 -26.60 -57.37
CA ASP A 610 -4.72 -26.00 -58.42
C ASP A 610 -4.81 -26.68 -59.77
N GLU A 611 -5.94 -27.32 -60.11
CA GLU A 611 -6.17 -27.89 -61.42
C GLU A 611 -6.90 -26.86 -62.32
N MET A 612 -6.39 -26.69 -63.52
CA MET A 612 -6.98 -25.79 -64.52
C MET A 612 -8.22 -26.43 -65.15
N LEU A 613 -9.24 -25.63 -65.45
CA LEU A 613 -10.46 -26.09 -66.13
C LEU A 613 -10.11 -26.73 -67.49
N GLY A 614 -9.40 -26.01 -68.29
CA GLY A 614 -8.84 -26.44 -69.56
C GLY A 614 -9.88 -26.54 -70.69
N MET A 615 -9.42 -26.41 -71.94
CA MET A 615 -10.26 -26.38 -73.14
C MET A 615 -11.09 -27.66 -73.36
N THR A 616 -10.60 -28.80 -72.87
CA THR A 616 -11.33 -30.07 -73.03
C THR A 616 -12.67 -30.07 -72.25
N ARG A 617 -12.63 -29.48 -71.01
CA ARG A 617 -13.86 -29.37 -70.24
C ARG A 617 -14.77 -28.27 -70.76
N VAL A 618 -14.18 -27.16 -71.24
CA VAL A 618 -14.93 -26.05 -71.87
C VAL A 618 -15.73 -26.60 -73.07
N LYS A 619 -15.09 -27.35 -73.97
CA LYS A 619 -15.78 -27.97 -75.11
C LYS A 619 -16.89 -28.94 -74.68
N LYS A 620 -16.70 -29.71 -73.63
CA LYS A 620 -17.75 -30.61 -73.10
C LYS A 620 -18.94 -29.76 -72.59
N ILE A 621 -18.71 -28.73 -71.79
CA ILE A 621 -19.77 -27.89 -71.27
C ILE A 621 -20.52 -27.21 -72.43
N PHE A 622 -19.79 -26.61 -73.39
CA PHE A 622 -20.39 -25.99 -74.57
C PHE A 622 -21.21 -26.93 -75.40
N ARG A 623 -20.78 -28.18 -75.56
CA ARG A 623 -21.54 -29.23 -76.26
C ARG A 623 -22.89 -29.54 -75.60
N GLU A 624 -22.93 -29.47 -74.26
CA GLU A 624 -24.15 -29.82 -73.50
C GLU A 624 -25.20 -28.70 -73.63
N THR A 625 -24.82 -27.47 -74.04
CA THR A 625 -25.69 -26.24 -74.06
C THR A 625 -26.11 -25.83 -75.50
N VAL A 626 -25.81 -26.60 -76.52
CA VAL A 626 -26.03 -26.21 -77.93
C VAL A 626 -27.50 -26.00 -78.34
N ASN A 627 -28.49 -26.43 -77.59
CA ASN A 627 -29.89 -26.19 -77.85
C ASN A 627 -30.44 -24.93 -77.16
N GLU A 628 -29.66 -24.24 -76.40
CA GLU A 628 -30.05 -23.13 -75.60
C GLU A 628 -29.95 -21.79 -76.36
N SER A 629 -30.47 -20.70 -75.80
CA SER A 629 -30.23 -19.35 -76.29
C SER A 629 -28.79 -18.87 -75.96
N PRO A 630 -28.23 -17.90 -76.68
CA PRO A 630 -26.89 -17.39 -76.34
C PRO A 630 -26.76 -16.95 -74.86
N GLY A 631 -27.78 -16.34 -74.25
CA GLY A 631 -27.79 -15.93 -72.85
C GLY A 631 -27.77 -17.14 -71.88
N ASP A 632 -28.55 -18.21 -72.19
CA ASP A 632 -28.58 -19.42 -71.36
C ASP A 632 -27.25 -20.18 -71.46
N ILE A 633 -26.62 -20.20 -72.63
CA ILE A 633 -25.25 -20.77 -72.81
C ILE A 633 -24.25 -20.05 -71.93
N ILE A 634 -24.27 -18.74 -71.93
CA ILE A 634 -23.41 -17.92 -71.05
C ILE A 634 -23.66 -18.20 -69.59
N ALA A 635 -24.94 -18.30 -69.17
CA ALA A 635 -25.33 -18.63 -67.81
C ALA A 635 -24.79 -20.00 -67.43
N SER A 636 -24.95 -21.00 -68.26
CA SER A 636 -24.45 -22.37 -68.03
C SER A 636 -22.92 -22.44 -67.93
N LEU A 637 -22.19 -21.70 -68.76
CA LEU A 637 -20.72 -21.56 -68.70
C LEU A 637 -20.29 -20.92 -67.36
N ASN A 638 -20.96 -19.83 -66.96
CA ASN A 638 -20.66 -19.14 -65.68
C ASN A 638 -20.90 -20.05 -64.47
N GLU A 639 -22.05 -20.75 -64.41
CA GLU A 639 -22.35 -21.71 -63.34
C GLU A 639 -21.31 -22.85 -63.29
N ALA A 640 -20.86 -23.33 -64.43
CA ALA A 640 -19.84 -24.38 -64.52
C ALA A 640 -18.49 -23.84 -63.99
N GLY A 641 -18.12 -22.61 -64.32
CA GLY A 641 -16.96 -21.93 -63.78
C GLY A 641 -17.00 -21.72 -62.30
N GLU A 642 -18.13 -21.24 -61.77
CA GLU A 642 -18.32 -21.05 -60.33
C GLU A 642 -18.28 -22.38 -59.56
N ARG A 643 -18.88 -23.41 -60.08
CA ARG A 643 -18.81 -24.78 -59.50
C ARG A 643 -17.37 -25.31 -59.55
N TRP A 644 -16.61 -25.04 -60.62
CA TRP A 644 -15.21 -25.46 -60.74
C TRP A 644 -14.32 -24.77 -59.75
N SER A 645 -14.41 -23.45 -59.68
CA SER A 645 -13.58 -22.60 -58.77
C SER A 645 -13.90 -22.82 -57.31
N SER A 646 -15.14 -23.24 -56.96
CA SER A 646 -15.58 -23.54 -55.60
C SER A 646 -15.24 -22.45 -54.59
N GLY A 647 -15.43 -21.16 -54.94
CA GLY A 647 -15.16 -20.00 -54.11
C GLY A 647 -13.70 -19.50 -54.11
N ARG A 648 -12.84 -20.06 -54.96
CA ARG A 648 -11.51 -19.46 -55.21
C ARG A 648 -11.67 -18.11 -55.89
N ILE A 649 -10.87 -17.14 -55.50
CA ILE A 649 -10.86 -15.82 -56.09
C ILE A 649 -10.47 -15.96 -57.58
N GLN A 650 -11.21 -15.28 -58.45
CA GLN A 650 -10.91 -15.22 -59.91
C GLN A 650 -9.62 -14.40 -60.11
N GLU A 651 -8.66 -14.98 -60.80
CA GLU A 651 -7.33 -14.38 -61.00
C GLU A 651 -7.23 -13.56 -62.28
N ASP A 652 -8.08 -13.85 -63.30
CA ASP A 652 -8.12 -13.17 -64.55
C ASP A 652 -9.54 -12.82 -65.00
N ASP A 653 -9.68 -11.87 -65.93
CA ASP A 653 -10.96 -11.44 -66.49
C ASP A 653 -11.62 -12.57 -67.31
N ILE A 654 -12.94 -12.68 -67.27
CA ILE A 654 -13.68 -13.67 -68.07
C ILE A 654 -14.65 -12.92 -68.97
N THR A 655 -14.47 -13.18 -70.30
CA THR A 655 -15.37 -12.63 -71.30
C THR A 655 -15.87 -13.77 -72.19
N PHE A 656 -17.19 -13.81 -72.44
CA PHE A 656 -17.86 -14.67 -73.42
C PHE A 656 -18.57 -13.84 -74.45
N LEU A 657 -18.44 -14.22 -75.70
CA LEU A 657 -19.27 -13.74 -76.78
C LEU A 657 -19.86 -14.94 -77.53
N VAL A 658 -21.18 -15.05 -77.49
CA VAL A 658 -21.92 -16.14 -78.14
C VAL A 658 -22.76 -15.59 -79.30
N ILE A 659 -22.65 -16.22 -80.44
CA ILE A 659 -23.40 -15.85 -81.62
C ILE A 659 -24.09 -17.09 -82.20
N LYS A 660 -25.43 -17.05 -82.31
CA LYS A 660 -26.26 -18.15 -82.88
C LYS A 660 -26.91 -17.74 -84.21
N TRP A 661 -26.83 -18.59 -85.24
CA TRP A 661 -27.44 -18.33 -86.55
C TRP A 661 -28.87 -18.82 -86.53
N LYS A 662 -29.83 -17.87 -86.90
CA LYS A 662 -31.26 -18.16 -86.94
C LYS A 662 -31.72 -18.84 -88.27
#